data_3b3af5dc52c22aef4ca6aa828b486954
#
_entry.id   3b3af5dc52c22aef4ca6aa828b486954
#
_cell.length_a   1.000
_cell.length_b   1.000
_cell.length_c   1.000
_cell.angle_alpha   90.00
_cell.angle_beta   90.00
_cell.angle_gamma   90.00
#
_symmetry.space_group_name_H-M   'P 1'
#
loop_
_entity.id
_entity.type
_entity.pdbx_description
1 polymer ?
#
loop_
_entity_poly.entity_id
_entity_poly.type
_entity_poly.pdbx_seq_one_letter_code
_entity_poly.pdbx_strand_id
1 'polypeptide(L)'
;MTEYTPMMQHYLKTHEEYKDCILFYRLGDFYEMFFDDAKVVSKELELTLTGKSCGAEERAPMCGIPYHAAETYLTRLVKKGYKVAICEQVEDPKLAKGMVKREVTRVVTPGTTLNAQALDETKNNYIMCITYISDHYGISSADITTGDYYVTEVDSERKLLDEVNKYQPTEIICNEAFYISGIDIDDMKNRMGIVIYSLDAWYFSDETAQMTLKDHFKVRDLEGLGLADYDSGVIAAGALLKYLYETQKTTLSNLVAIHPYTTGKFMIIDSSTRRNLELVETLREKQKRGSLLWVLDKTRTAMGARTLRSFVEQPLIERAEIEERYDAIDEFNTNAITREEIREYLNPVYDLERLITRVTYQTANPRDLIAFRNSIHMLPPIKTLMSDFQSPLLKRLYEQLDTLDELYELIERSIAEEPPLTLHDGGILKEGYNEEVDRLRKAKTDGKSWLADLEAKEREKTGIKNLKIKYNKVFGYYLEVTNSFKDLVPDYFTRKQTLANAERFITPELKELEDVILGAEDKLIVLEYELFREVRQKVADEVVRIQKTAKAVAQIDVFASLATVAEQNNYCRPKLNEKGLIDIKDGRHPVVERMIQNEMFVANDTYLDNGSNRVSIITGPNMAGKSTYMRQSALIVLMAQIGSFVPAKSAKIGIVDRIFTRVGASDDLASGQSTFMVEMSEVANILRNATSNSLLILDEIGRGTSTFDGLSIAWAVVEHISNPRLLGAKTLFATHYHELTELEGKLNSVNNYCIAVKEKGDDIVFLRKIVKGGADKSYGIQVAKLAGVPDNVIERAKEIVEELSNNDITEIVQNISAEGGSKRSKPKLDEVDLEQISLLDTMDNDTILNELKELDLGQMTPIEAMNKLYELQNKVKNRW
;
A
#
# COMPACT_ATOMS: atom_id res chain seq x y z
N MET A 1 -26.58 2.08 43.84
CA MET A 1 -25.50 2.28 42.87
C MET A 1 -24.39 1.29 43.23
N THR A 2 -24.15 0.31 42.40
CA THR A 2 -23.02 -0.63 42.57
C THR A 2 -21.73 0.17 42.52
N GLU A 3 -21.02 0.28 43.67
CA GLU A 3 -19.72 0.97 43.68
C GLU A 3 -18.66 0.05 43.06
N TYR A 4 -18.31 0.34 41.84
CA TYR A 4 -17.15 -0.30 41.19
C TYR A 4 -15.85 0.05 41.95
N THR A 5 -14.89 -0.87 41.92
CA THR A 5 -13.55 -0.60 42.47
C THR A 5 -12.91 0.63 41.79
N PRO A 6 -12.00 1.37 42.45
CA PRO A 6 -11.36 2.55 41.86
C PRO A 6 -10.69 2.28 40.52
N MET A 7 -10.12 1.11 40.38
CA MET A 7 -9.51 0.65 39.09
C MET A 7 -10.57 0.52 38.00
N MET A 8 -11.74 -0.08 38.32
CA MET A 8 -12.81 -0.28 37.34
C MET A 8 -13.51 1.05 37.00
N GLN A 9 -13.62 1.95 37.93
CA GLN A 9 -14.12 3.32 37.67
C GLN A 9 -13.21 4.07 36.71
N HIS A 10 -11.89 3.97 36.88
CA HIS A 10 -10.92 4.56 35.97
C HIS A 10 -10.98 3.92 34.56
N TYR A 11 -11.10 2.57 34.49
CA TYR A 11 -11.29 1.86 33.24
C TYR A 11 -12.51 2.37 32.47
N LEU A 12 -13.68 2.41 33.14
CA LEU A 12 -14.93 2.86 32.53
C LEU A 12 -14.87 4.31 32.06
N LYS A 13 -14.24 5.21 32.87
CA LYS A 13 -14.03 6.60 32.47
C LYS A 13 -13.13 6.69 31.24
N THR A 14 -12.02 5.98 31.22
CA THR A 14 -11.10 5.97 30.06
C THR A 14 -11.80 5.37 28.82
N HIS A 15 -12.56 4.27 29.00
CA HIS A 15 -13.30 3.67 27.89
C HIS A 15 -14.39 4.62 27.36
N GLU A 16 -15.00 5.45 28.19
CA GLU A 16 -15.98 6.44 27.75
C GLU A 16 -15.37 7.54 26.86
N GLU A 17 -14.11 7.90 27.10
CA GLU A 17 -13.35 8.85 26.29
C GLU A 17 -12.94 8.24 24.93
N TYR A 18 -12.84 6.90 24.82
CA TYR A 18 -12.43 6.15 23.62
C TYR A 18 -13.46 5.08 23.20
N LYS A 19 -14.74 5.47 23.11
CA LYS A 19 -15.88 4.55 22.87
C LYS A 19 -15.79 3.75 21.57
N ASP A 20 -15.13 4.31 20.57
CA ASP A 20 -14.94 3.70 19.25
C ASP A 20 -13.70 2.79 19.16
N CYS A 21 -13.00 2.60 20.31
CA CYS A 21 -11.77 1.83 20.40
C CYS A 21 -11.91 0.65 21.35
N ILE A 22 -11.24 -0.45 21.05
CA ILE A 22 -10.98 -1.50 22.03
C ILE A 22 -9.90 -0.98 22.98
N LEU A 23 -10.16 -1.02 24.30
CA LEU A 23 -9.24 -0.49 25.30
C LEU A 23 -8.31 -1.58 25.84
N PHE A 24 -7.03 -1.55 25.45
CA PHE A 24 -5.95 -2.35 26.06
C PHE A 24 -5.49 -1.67 27.34
N TYR A 25 -5.97 -2.14 28.47
CA TYR A 25 -5.71 -1.52 29.77
C TYR A 25 -4.62 -2.23 30.55
N ARG A 26 -3.48 -1.58 30.78
CA ARG A 26 -2.31 -2.17 31.44
C ARG A 26 -2.55 -2.47 32.90
N LEU A 27 -2.40 -3.74 33.30
CA LEU A 27 -2.45 -4.20 34.69
C LEU A 27 -1.30 -5.16 34.95
N GLY A 28 -0.22 -4.66 35.56
CA GLY A 28 1.00 -5.44 35.79
C GLY A 28 1.61 -5.92 34.47
N ASP A 29 1.76 -7.22 34.29
CA ASP A 29 2.35 -7.82 33.09
C ASP A 29 1.35 -8.14 31.99
N PHE A 30 0.09 -7.66 32.11
CA PHE A 30 -0.96 -7.93 31.14
C PHE A 30 -1.63 -6.64 30.67
N TYR A 31 -2.14 -6.66 29.43
CA TYR A 31 -3.26 -5.81 29.03
C TYR A 31 -4.54 -6.59 29.22
N GLU A 32 -5.44 -6.04 30.02
CA GLU A 32 -6.74 -6.62 30.29
C GLU A 32 -7.82 -5.78 29.63
N MET A 33 -8.80 -6.44 29.04
CA MET A 33 -10.00 -5.87 28.45
C MET A 33 -11.19 -6.35 29.23
N PHE A 34 -12.21 -5.51 29.39
CA PHE A 34 -13.39 -5.79 30.20
C PHE A 34 -14.68 -5.57 29.43
N PHE A 35 -15.79 -6.12 29.92
CA PHE A 35 -17.14 -5.97 29.40
C PHE A 35 -17.25 -6.39 27.92
N ASP A 36 -17.77 -5.48 27.07
CA ASP A 36 -17.99 -5.80 25.65
C ASP A 36 -16.70 -5.91 24.87
N ASP A 37 -15.67 -5.12 25.19
CA ASP A 37 -14.34 -5.27 24.61
C ASP A 37 -13.79 -6.68 24.84
N ALA A 38 -13.95 -7.22 26.07
CA ALA A 38 -13.50 -8.58 26.37
C ALA A 38 -14.22 -9.64 25.55
N LYS A 39 -15.52 -9.48 25.30
CA LYS A 39 -16.32 -10.41 24.47
C LYS A 39 -15.86 -10.38 23.02
N VAL A 40 -15.68 -9.17 22.47
CA VAL A 40 -15.21 -8.97 21.09
C VAL A 40 -13.82 -9.56 20.93
N VAL A 41 -12.86 -9.14 21.77
CA VAL A 41 -11.46 -9.57 21.67
C VAL A 41 -11.30 -11.07 21.88
N SER A 42 -12.04 -11.66 22.86
CA SER A 42 -12.05 -13.09 23.11
C SER A 42 -12.45 -13.88 21.86
N LYS A 43 -13.49 -13.43 21.15
CA LYS A 43 -13.97 -14.04 19.90
C LYS A 43 -12.98 -13.84 18.75
N GLU A 44 -12.51 -12.60 18.56
CA GLU A 44 -11.67 -12.24 17.40
C GLU A 44 -10.25 -12.82 17.47
N LEU A 45 -9.71 -13.00 18.68
CA LEU A 45 -8.37 -13.50 18.93
C LEU A 45 -8.33 -14.93 19.48
N GLU A 46 -9.51 -15.57 19.68
CA GLU A 46 -9.64 -16.92 20.23
C GLU A 46 -9.05 -17.03 21.65
N LEU A 47 -9.26 -15.99 22.48
CA LEU A 47 -8.79 -15.94 23.85
C LEU A 47 -9.84 -16.46 24.82
N THR A 48 -9.39 -16.99 25.95
CA THR A 48 -10.30 -17.45 27.02
C THR A 48 -10.99 -16.25 27.65
N LEU A 49 -12.32 -16.23 27.62
CA LEU A 49 -13.13 -15.26 28.37
C LEU A 49 -13.27 -15.71 29.81
N THR A 50 -12.85 -14.87 30.74
CA THR A 50 -12.92 -15.10 32.18
C THR A 50 -13.74 -14.02 32.85
N GLY A 51 -13.75 -13.95 34.17
CA GLY A 51 -14.42 -12.88 34.93
C GLY A 51 -13.53 -12.35 36.04
N LYS A 52 -13.51 -11.02 36.23
CA LYS A 52 -12.79 -10.34 37.32
C LYS A 52 -13.76 -9.68 38.30
N SER A 53 -13.48 -9.77 39.60
CA SER A 53 -14.28 -9.01 40.59
C SER A 53 -14.10 -7.51 40.38
N CYS A 54 -15.20 -6.79 40.26
CA CYS A 54 -15.21 -5.35 39.96
C CYS A 54 -15.86 -4.48 41.07
N GLY A 55 -16.29 -5.09 42.17
CA GLY A 55 -17.03 -4.45 43.24
C GLY A 55 -18.56 -4.60 43.09
N ALA A 56 -19.07 -5.02 41.94
CA ALA A 56 -20.47 -5.37 41.72
C ALA A 56 -20.73 -6.82 42.14
N GLU A 57 -22.01 -7.21 42.25
CA GLU A 57 -22.39 -8.61 42.52
C GLU A 57 -21.95 -9.56 41.42
N GLU A 58 -22.04 -9.15 40.18
CA GLU A 58 -21.57 -9.92 39.01
C GLU A 58 -20.11 -9.57 38.68
N ARG A 59 -19.36 -10.61 38.28
CA ARG A 59 -17.99 -10.43 37.81
C ARG A 59 -17.99 -9.81 36.42
N ALA A 60 -17.15 -8.79 36.18
CA ALA A 60 -16.96 -8.22 34.85
C ALA A 60 -16.35 -9.27 33.91
N PRO A 61 -16.95 -9.54 32.74
CA PRO A 61 -16.28 -10.31 31.70
C PRO A 61 -14.90 -9.72 31.42
N MET A 62 -13.88 -10.58 31.31
CA MET A 62 -12.49 -10.17 31.11
C MET A 62 -11.73 -11.15 30.23
N CYS A 63 -10.90 -10.63 29.36
CA CYS A 63 -9.81 -11.38 28.74
C CYS A 63 -8.53 -10.56 28.86
N GLY A 64 -7.38 -11.21 28.74
CA GLY A 64 -6.09 -10.54 28.89
C GLY A 64 -5.01 -11.17 28.01
N ILE A 65 -4.05 -10.34 27.64
CA ILE A 65 -2.87 -10.72 26.86
C ILE A 65 -1.60 -10.29 27.57
N PRO A 66 -0.52 -11.09 27.53
CA PRO A 66 0.76 -10.66 28.09
C PRO A 66 1.27 -9.41 27.37
N TYR A 67 1.78 -8.41 28.10
CA TYR A 67 2.18 -7.16 27.48
C TYR A 67 3.31 -7.32 26.44
N HIS A 68 4.23 -8.25 26.68
CA HIS A 68 5.32 -8.54 25.75
C HIS A 68 4.87 -9.20 24.44
N ALA A 69 3.66 -9.78 24.42
CA ALA A 69 3.05 -10.37 23.22
C ALA A 69 1.98 -9.47 22.59
N ALA A 70 1.69 -8.32 23.19
CA ALA A 70 0.58 -7.43 22.80
C ALA A 70 0.61 -7.03 21.32
N GLU A 71 1.79 -6.74 20.76
CA GLU A 71 1.95 -6.31 19.37
C GLU A 71 1.41 -7.34 18.35
N THR A 72 1.55 -8.64 18.63
CA THR A 72 1.02 -9.69 17.76
C THR A 72 -0.50 -9.70 17.75
N TYR A 73 -1.12 -9.54 18.93
CA TYR A 73 -2.58 -9.50 19.06
C TYR A 73 -3.17 -8.20 18.52
N LEU A 74 -2.49 -7.09 18.78
CA LEU A 74 -2.81 -5.76 18.24
C LEU A 74 -2.86 -5.80 16.70
N THR A 75 -1.84 -6.35 16.08
CA THR A 75 -1.77 -6.52 14.62
C THR A 75 -2.95 -7.29 14.07
N ARG A 76 -3.41 -8.35 14.75
CA ARG A 76 -4.56 -9.15 14.32
C ARG A 76 -5.87 -8.37 14.38
N LEU A 77 -6.07 -7.56 15.42
CA LEU A 77 -7.27 -6.71 15.56
C LEU A 77 -7.27 -5.57 14.54
N VAL A 78 -6.16 -4.88 14.41
CA VAL A 78 -6.03 -3.75 13.47
C VAL A 78 -6.23 -4.21 12.02
N LYS A 79 -5.69 -5.37 11.62
CA LYS A 79 -5.95 -5.96 10.28
C LYS A 79 -7.43 -6.30 10.03
N LYS A 80 -8.21 -6.49 11.08
CA LYS A 80 -9.67 -6.68 10.99
C LYS A 80 -10.46 -5.36 11.03
N GLY A 81 -9.77 -4.22 11.05
CA GLY A 81 -10.36 -2.89 11.04
C GLY A 81 -10.71 -2.31 12.41
N TYR A 82 -10.33 -2.95 13.51
CA TYR A 82 -10.56 -2.40 14.84
C TYR A 82 -9.55 -1.31 15.18
N LYS A 83 -10.01 -0.25 15.87
CA LYS A 83 -9.16 0.72 16.54
C LYS A 83 -8.85 0.22 17.94
N VAL A 84 -7.61 0.39 18.39
CA VAL A 84 -7.18 -0.07 19.72
C VAL A 84 -6.49 1.06 20.46
N ALA A 85 -7.04 1.46 21.60
CA ALA A 85 -6.44 2.45 22.51
C ALA A 85 -5.52 1.74 23.52
N ILE A 86 -4.26 2.14 23.56
CA ILE A 86 -3.25 1.57 24.45
C ILE A 86 -3.15 2.44 25.70
N CYS A 87 -3.63 1.90 26.82
CA CYS A 87 -3.56 2.57 28.12
C CYS A 87 -2.42 1.99 28.95
N GLU A 88 -1.36 2.78 29.14
CA GLU A 88 -0.13 2.41 29.84
C GLU A 88 -0.05 2.97 31.25
N GLN A 89 0.77 2.33 32.09
CA GLN A 89 1.19 2.86 33.38
C GLN A 89 2.26 3.93 33.16
N VAL A 90 1.94 5.18 33.49
CA VAL A 90 2.84 6.34 33.28
C VAL A 90 3.61 6.72 34.57
N GLU A 91 3.44 5.96 35.65
CA GLU A 91 4.08 6.14 36.93
C GLU A 91 4.74 4.84 37.40
N ASP A 92 5.91 4.94 38.04
CA ASP A 92 6.58 3.78 38.61
C ASP A 92 5.72 3.19 39.75
N PRO A 93 5.34 1.90 39.64
CA PRO A 93 4.55 1.24 40.70
C PRO A 93 5.17 1.28 42.09
N LYS A 94 6.53 1.37 42.19
CA LYS A 94 7.26 1.46 43.47
C LYS A 94 7.11 2.83 44.14
N LEU A 95 6.81 3.88 43.37
CA LEU A 95 6.71 5.25 43.84
C LEU A 95 5.26 5.71 44.05
N ALA A 96 4.32 4.94 43.52
CA ALA A 96 2.90 5.28 43.54
C ALA A 96 2.32 5.22 44.97
N LYS A 97 1.75 6.35 45.45
CA LYS A 97 0.99 6.42 46.70
C LYS A 97 -0.49 6.11 46.43
N GLY A 98 -0.79 4.82 46.08
CA GLY A 98 -2.14 4.38 45.79
C GLY A 98 -2.24 3.66 44.45
N MET A 99 -3.27 4.00 43.64
CA MET A 99 -3.42 3.42 42.32
C MET A 99 -2.43 4.05 41.35
N VAL A 100 -1.60 3.22 40.67
CA VAL A 100 -0.65 3.68 39.66
C VAL A 100 -1.38 4.45 38.56
N LYS A 101 -0.87 5.62 38.20
CA LYS A 101 -1.43 6.47 37.13
C LYS A 101 -1.36 5.77 35.80
N ARG A 102 -2.45 5.84 35.03
CA ARG A 102 -2.57 5.27 33.71
C ARG A 102 -3.15 6.29 32.76
N GLU A 103 -2.63 6.32 31.54
CA GLU A 103 -3.09 7.21 30.48
C GLU A 103 -3.05 6.47 29.14
N VAL A 104 -3.94 6.85 28.21
CA VAL A 104 -3.86 6.38 26.83
C VAL A 104 -2.68 7.07 26.15
N THR A 105 -1.68 6.28 25.78
CA THR A 105 -0.44 6.76 25.17
C THR A 105 -0.53 6.83 23.65
N ARG A 106 -1.35 5.98 23.04
CA ARG A 106 -1.63 6.00 21.60
C ARG A 106 -2.92 5.24 21.27
N VAL A 107 -3.51 5.58 20.12
CA VAL A 107 -4.56 4.81 19.48
C VAL A 107 -3.98 4.22 18.19
N VAL A 108 -4.08 2.92 18.02
CA VAL A 108 -3.58 2.22 16.83
C VAL A 108 -4.74 1.86 15.92
N THR A 109 -4.64 2.28 14.65
CA THR A 109 -5.62 2.05 13.60
C THR A 109 -4.93 1.41 12.38
N PRO A 110 -5.66 0.93 11.37
CA PRO A 110 -5.03 0.35 10.17
C PRO A 110 -3.99 1.27 9.51
N GLY A 111 -4.27 2.57 9.40
CA GLY A 111 -3.40 3.57 8.78
C GLY A 111 -2.30 4.11 9.69
N THR A 112 -2.36 3.85 11.00
CA THR A 112 -1.42 4.42 11.98
C THR A 112 -0.52 3.41 12.68
N THR A 113 -0.49 2.16 12.23
CA THR A 113 0.40 1.14 12.78
C THR A 113 1.87 1.41 12.43
N LEU A 114 2.76 1.28 13.43
CA LEU A 114 4.22 1.39 13.28
C LEU A 114 4.91 0.04 13.42
N ASN A 115 4.16 -1.03 13.70
CA ASN A 115 4.73 -2.35 13.94
C ASN A 115 5.26 -2.95 12.64
N ALA A 116 6.58 -3.17 12.57
CA ALA A 116 7.24 -3.77 11.40
C ALA A 116 6.69 -5.15 11.01
N GLN A 117 6.19 -5.95 11.98
CA GLN A 117 5.58 -7.25 11.69
C GLN A 117 4.17 -7.15 11.08
N ALA A 118 3.50 -6.00 11.29
CA ALA A 118 2.18 -5.72 10.73
C ALA A 118 2.26 -5.17 9.31
N LEU A 119 3.36 -4.50 8.99
CA LEU A 119 3.57 -3.77 7.74
C LEU A 119 4.27 -4.66 6.70
N ASP A 120 3.86 -4.51 5.45
CA ASP A 120 4.63 -5.01 4.32
C ASP A 120 5.84 -4.09 4.11
N GLU A 121 7.05 -4.66 4.07
CA GLU A 121 8.29 -3.89 3.88
C GLU A 121 8.34 -3.21 2.50
N THR A 122 7.67 -3.78 1.52
CA THR A 122 7.66 -3.32 0.12
C THR A 122 6.47 -2.47 -0.24
N LYS A 123 5.62 -2.09 0.73
CA LYS A 123 4.40 -1.30 0.52
C LYS A 123 4.32 -0.14 1.52
N ASN A 124 3.87 1.02 1.04
CA ASN A 124 3.48 2.14 1.90
C ASN A 124 2.17 1.82 2.63
N ASN A 125 1.98 2.46 3.79
CA ASN A 125 0.77 2.33 4.60
C ASN A 125 0.06 3.67 4.69
N TYR A 126 -0.67 4.03 3.63
CA TYR A 126 -1.36 5.31 3.58
C TYR A 126 -2.64 5.33 4.42
N ILE A 127 -2.81 6.43 5.16
CA ILE A 127 -4.09 6.92 5.67
C ILE A 127 -4.50 8.13 4.83
N MET A 128 -5.78 8.21 4.48
CA MET A 128 -6.31 9.29 3.64
C MET A 128 -7.43 10.03 4.36
N CYS A 129 -7.45 11.35 4.26
CA CYS A 129 -8.59 12.17 4.65
C CYS A 129 -9.30 12.70 3.41
N ILE A 130 -10.61 12.54 3.37
CA ILE A 130 -11.46 13.06 2.30
C ILE A 130 -12.49 14.02 2.90
N THR A 131 -12.57 15.22 2.34
CA THR A 131 -13.62 16.20 2.64
C THR A 131 -14.47 16.44 1.40
N TYR A 132 -15.78 16.51 1.56
CA TYR A 132 -16.69 16.95 0.51
C TYR A 132 -17.32 18.27 0.94
N ILE A 133 -17.01 19.35 0.21
CA ILE A 133 -17.41 20.72 0.54
C ILE A 133 -17.69 21.46 -0.76
N SER A 134 -18.88 22.05 -0.91
CA SER A 134 -19.26 22.88 -2.09
C SER A 134 -18.98 22.20 -3.43
N ASP A 135 -19.36 20.91 -3.56
CA ASP A 135 -19.15 20.06 -4.74
C ASP A 135 -17.68 19.82 -5.13
N HIS A 136 -16.76 20.03 -4.18
CA HIS A 136 -15.34 19.73 -4.35
C HIS A 136 -14.89 18.71 -3.29
N TYR A 137 -13.97 17.85 -3.68
CA TYR A 137 -13.34 16.89 -2.78
C TYR A 137 -11.94 17.36 -2.43
N GLY A 138 -11.70 17.65 -1.17
CA GLY A 138 -10.37 17.82 -0.62
C GLY A 138 -9.80 16.46 -0.22
N ILE A 139 -8.57 16.18 -0.62
CA ILE A 139 -7.91 14.89 -0.39
C ILE A 139 -6.55 15.14 0.23
N SER A 140 -6.29 14.48 1.34
CA SER A 140 -4.95 14.44 1.94
C SER A 140 -4.56 13.02 2.29
N SER A 141 -3.33 12.64 1.98
CA SER A 141 -2.80 11.28 2.21
C SER A 141 -1.49 11.36 2.95
N ALA A 142 -1.31 10.53 3.97
CA ALA A 142 -0.06 10.44 4.72
C ALA A 142 0.34 8.99 4.96
N ASP A 143 1.65 8.73 4.91
CA ASP A 143 2.25 7.51 5.46
C ASP A 143 3.12 7.91 6.65
N ILE A 144 2.63 7.65 7.85
CA ILE A 144 3.36 8.00 9.08
C ILE A 144 4.64 7.20 9.27
N THR A 145 4.81 6.08 8.57
CA THR A 145 5.99 5.21 8.68
C THR A 145 7.17 5.72 7.84
N THR A 146 6.90 6.47 6.77
CA THR A 146 7.91 7.06 5.86
C THR A 146 8.00 8.57 5.98
N GLY A 147 6.97 9.22 6.53
CA GLY A 147 6.88 10.68 6.64
C GLY A 147 6.33 11.36 5.39
N ASP A 148 5.73 10.61 4.47
CA ASP A 148 5.09 11.17 3.28
C ASP A 148 3.77 11.84 3.63
N TYR A 149 3.52 13.04 3.09
CA TYR A 149 2.31 13.79 3.33
C TYR A 149 1.92 14.62 2.09
N TYR A 150 0.80 14.28 1.49
CA TYR A 150 0.33 14.84 0.22
C TYR A 150 -1.04 15.50 0.37
N VAL A 151 -1.32 16.49 -0.47
CA VAL A 151 -2.62 17.15 -0.53
C VAL A 151 -2.98 17.52 -1.98
N THR A 152 -4.26 17.36 -2.31
CA THR A 152 -4.83 17.78 -3.59
C THR A 152 -6.32 18.11 -3.44
N GLU A 153 -6.90 18.68 -4.48
CA GLU A 153 -8.34 18.90 -4.63
C GLU A 153 -8.80 18.36 -5.96
N VAL A 154 -10.03 17.86 -6.00
CA VAL A 154 -10.66 17.39 -7.22
C VAL A 154 -12.14 17.80 -7.26
N ASP A 155 -12.64 17.98 -8.47
CA ASP A 155 -13.98 18.50 -8.77
C ASP A 155 -15.00 17.42 -9.13
N SER A 156 -14.62 16.16 -9.10
CA SER A 156 -15.48 15.05 -9.50
C SER A 156 -15.20 13.76 -8.76
N GLU A 157 -16.23 12.97 -8.56
CA GLU A 157 -16.16 11.62 -7.99
C GLU A 157 -15.13 10.75 -8.70
N ARG A 158 -15.10 10.82 -10.03
CA ARG A 158 -14.14 10.07 -10.84
C ARG A 158 -12.70 10.37 -10.46
N LYS A 159 -12.31 11.65 -10.39
CA LYS A 159 -10.95 12.05 -10.00
C LYS A 159 -10.64 11.63 -8.56
N LEU A 160 -11.63 11.66 -7.67
CA LEU A 160 -11.48 11.15 -6.31
C LEU A 160 -11.17 9.65 -6.32
N LEU A 161 -11.94 8.86 -7.06
CA LEU A 161 -11.70 7.40 -7.16
C LEU A 161 -10.32 7.10 -7.79
N ASP A 162 -9.88 7.91 -8.75
CA ASP A 162 -8.54 7.82 -9.33
C ASP A 162 -7.47 8.02 -8.24
N GLU A 163 -7.63 9.00 -7.34
CA GLU A 163 -6.70 9.24 -6.23
C GLU A 163 -6.75 8.13 -5.16
N VAL A 164 -7.93 7.62 -4.83
CA VAL A 164 -8.06 6.45 -3.93
C VAL A 164 -7.37 5.23 -4.53
N ASN A 165 -7.55 4.97 -5.82
CA ASN A 165 -6.88 3.87 -6.53
C ASN A 165 -5.35 4.05 -6.61
N LYS A 166 -4.88 5.29 -6.70
CA LYS A 166 -3.46 5.64 -6.76
C LYS A 166 -2.74 5.32 -5.44
N TYR A 167 -3.29 5.77 -4.31
CA TYR A 167 -2.67 5.59 -3.00
C TYR A 167 -3.01 4.25 -2.33
N GLN A 168 -4.15 3.66 -2.66
CA GLN A 168 -4.67 2.43 -2.01
C GLN A 168 -4.59 2.51 -0.48
N PRO A 169 -5.23 3.51 0.15
CA PRO A 169 -5.14 3.70 1.57
C PRO A 169 -5.71 2.49 2.32
N THR A 170 -5.13 2.18 3.46
CA THR A 170 -5.66 1.16 4.37
C THR A 170 -6.82 1.71 5.20
N GLU A 171 -6.83 3.03 5.38
CA GLU A 171 -7.82 3.75 6.18
C GLU A 171 -8.18 5.07 5.51
N ILE A 172 -9.47 5.38 5.48
CA ILE A 172 -10.00 6.70 5.09
C ILE A 172 -10.75 7.29 6.27
N ILE A 173 -10.43 8.53 6.60
CA ILE A 173 -11.22 9.39 7.50
C ILE A 173 -11.94 10.45 6.66
N CYS A 174 -13.17 10.80 7.00
CA CYS A 174 -13.95 11.73 6.19
C CYS A 174 -14.95 12.53 7.01
N ASN A 175 -15.47 13.61 6.42
CA ASN A 175 -16.60 14.34 6.97
C ASN A 175 -17.94 13.65 6.67
N GLU A 176 -18.99 13.95 7.41
CA GLU A 176 -20.32 13.36 7.24
C GLU A 176 -20.86 13.61 5.83
N ALA A 177 -20.59 14.78 5.24
CA ALA A 177 -21.03 15.15 3.90
C ALA A 177 -20.52 14.17 2.82
N PHE A 178 -19.37 13.55 3.03
CA PHE A 178 -18.85 12.55 2.11
C PHE A 178 -19.76 11.31 2.00
N TYR A 179 -20.38 10.86 3.09
CA TYR A 179 -21.32 9.73 3.06
C TYR A 179 -22.59 9.99 2.24
N ILE A 180 -22.97 11.25 2.08
CA ILE A 180 -24.15 11.65 1.32
C ILE A 180 -23.82 12.20 -0.08
N SER A 181 -22.55 12.16 -0.48
CA SER A 181 -22.09 12.66 -1.78
C SER A 181 -22.49 11.79 -2.98
N GLY A 182 -23.08 10.62 -2.74
CA GLY A 182 -23.52 9.67 -3.78
C GLY A 182 -22.46 8.62 -4.16
N ILE A 183 -21.26 8.70 -3.60
CA ILE A 183 -20.17 7.73 -3.85
C ILE A 183 -20.53 6.36 -3.23
N ASP A 184 -20.20 5.30 -3.96
CA ASP A 184 -20.37 3.92 -3.47
C ASP A 184 -19.29 3.57 -2.42
N ILE A 185 -19.59 3.94 -1.16
CA ILE A 185 -18.72 3.66 -0.01
C ILE A 185 -18.64 2.15 0.27
N ASP A 186 -19.69 1.40 -0.01
CA ASP A 186 -19.71 -0.04 0.21
C ASP A 186 -18.79 -0.77 -0.78
N ASP A 187 -18.64 -0.28 -2.00
CA ASP A 187 -17.64 -0.77 -2.95
C ASP A 187 -16.21 -0.55 -2.42
N MET A 188 -15.92 0.63 -1.89
CA MET A 188 -14.61 0.91 -1.29
C MET A 188 -14.32 -0.02 -0.11
N LYS A 189 -15.30 -0.26 0.77
CA LYS A 189 -15.13 -1.14 1.94
C LYS A 189 -14.98 -2.60 1.55
N ASN A 190 -15.87 -3.11 0.71
CA ASN A 190 -15.99 -4.53 0.45
C ASN A 190 -15.03 -5.03 -0.64
N ARG A 191 -14.86 -4.25 -1.72
CA ARG A 191 -14.01 -4.62 -2.85
C ARG A 191 -12.56 -4.17 -2.68
N MET A 192 -12.35 -2.96 -2.17
CA MET A 192 -11.00 -2.43 -1.98
C MET A 192 -10.42 -2.75 -0.59
N GLY A 193 -11.26 -3.19 0.37
CA GLY A 193 -10.83 -3.54 1.73
C GLY A 193 -10.42 -2.33 2.57
N ILE A 194 -10.92 -1.14 2.24
CA ILE A 194 -10.57 0.10 2.92
C ILE A 194 -11.47 0.29 4.15
N VAL A 195 -10.88 0.60 5.29
CA VAL A 195 -11.63 0.95 6.50
C VAL A 195 -11.97 2.44 6.44
N ILE A 196 -13.26 2.80 6.55
CA ILE A 196 -13.73 4.19 6.40
C ILE A 196 -14.45 4.63 7.67
N TYR A 197 -13.98 5.74 8.26
CA TYR A 197 -14.56 6.37 9.44
C TYR A 197 -15.02 7.80 9.14
N SER A 198 -16.21 8.18 9.64
CA SER A 198 -16.62 9.57 9.72
C SER A 198 -16.11 10.18 11.02
N LEU A 199 -15.56 11.37 10.95
CA LEU A 199 -15.13 12.15 12.10
C LEU A 199 -16.13 13.28 12.41
N ASP A 200 -16.10 13.77 13.65
CA ASP A 200 -16.92 14.88 14.08
C ASP A 200 -16.65 16.16 13.27
N ALA A 201 -17.67 16.98 13.06
CA ALA A 201 -17.62 18.19 12.24
C ALA A 201 -16.52 19.20 12.65
N TRP A 202 -16.13 19.23 13.90
CA TRP A 202 -15.11 20.16 14.40
C TRP A 202 -13.71 19.89 13.85
N TYR A 203 -13.39 18.65 13.42
CA TYR A 203 -12.14 18.34 12.71
C TYR A 203 -12.01 19.10 11.38
N PHE A 204 -13.15 19.37 10.75
CA PHE A 204 -13.25 19.94 9.40
C PHE A 204 -13.54 21.45 9.41
N SER A 205 -13.24 22.14 10.51
CA SER A 205 -13.26 23.59 10.60
C SER A 205 -12.04 24.17 9.87
N ASP A 206 -12.25 25.12 8.97
CA ASP A 206 -11.17 25.81 8.25
C ASP A 206 -10.17 26.46 9.20
N GLU A 207 -10.66 27.15 10.24
CA GLU A 207 -9.81 27.78 11.24
C GLU A 207 -8.92 26.77 11.96
N THR A 208 -9.50 25.64 12.39
CA THR A 208 -8.77 24.56 13.06
C THR A 208 -7.72 23.93 12.12
N ALA A 209 -8.08 23.70 10.86
CA ALA A 209 -7.19 23.11 9.86
C ALA A 209 -5.98 24.02 9.59
N GLN A 210 -6.23 25.31 9.33
CA GLN A 210 -5.17 26.28 9.09
C GLN A 210 -4.24 26.44 10.30
N MET A 211 -4.80 26.53 11.51
CA MET A 211 -4.02 26.65 12.73
C MET A 211 -3.14 25.41 12.94
N THR A 212 -3.71 24.21 12.80
CA THR A 212 -2.98 22.95 12.96
C THR A 212 -1.80 22.83 11.99
N LEU A 213 -1.99 23.20 10.72
CA LEU A 213 -0.93 23.16 9.70
C LEU A 213 0.15 24.21 9.99
N LYS A 214 -0.23 25.46 10.30
CA LYS A 214 0.71 26.55 10.61
C LYS A 214 1.56 26.23 11.83
N ASP A 215 0.96 25.71 12.89
CA ASP A 215 1.65 25.34 14.12
C ASP A 215 2.61 24.19 13.92
N HIS A 216 2.22 23.17 13.14
CA HIS A 216 3.06 22.01 12.86
C HIS A 216 4.30 22.38 12.03
N PHE A 217 4.09 23.08 10.91
CA PHE A 217 5.18 23.44 10.00
C PHE A 217 5.89 24.74 10.38
N LYS A 218 5.44 25.42 11.47
CA LYS A 218 6.02 26.68 11.98
C LYS A 218 6.08 27.78 10.91
N VAL A 219 5.01 27.89 10.11
CA VAL A 219 4.86 28.93 9.07
C VAL A 219 3.84 29.99 9.48
N ARG A 220 3.97 31.19 8.93
CA ARG A 220 3.05 32.30 9.20
C ARG A 220 1.75 32.17 8.41
N ASP A 221 1.87 31.72 7.18
CA ASP A 221 0.77 31.57 6.22
C ASP A 221 0.92 30.26 5.43
N LEU A 222 -0.12 29.89 4.71
CA LEU A 222 -0.16 28.67 3.91
C LEU A 222 0.56 28.80 2.55
N GLU A 223 0.89 30.02 2.12
CA GLU A 223 1.67 30.24 0.87
C GLU A 223 3.04 29.59 0.97
N GLY A 224 3.69 29.67 2.16
CA GLY A 224 4.97 29.02 2.43
C GLY A 224 4.95 27.51 2.28
N LEU A 225 3.77 26.88 2.31
CA LEU A 225 3.53 25.45 2.09
C LEU A 225 3.04 25.15 0.67
N GLY A 226 2.82 26.16 -0.17
CA GLY A 226 2.22 26.01 -1.50
C GLY A 226 0.72 25.68 -1.47
N LEU A 227 0.03 26.03 -0.39
CA LEU A 227 -1.38 25.67 -0.15
C LEU A 227 -2.36 26.85 -0.35
N ALA A 228 -1.90 27.98 -0.87
CA ALA A 228 -2.70 29.19 -1.04
C ALA A 228 -3.94 29.00 -1.92
N ASP A 229 -3.84 28.13 -2.92
CA ASP A 229 -4.91 27.85 -3.88
C ASP A 229 -5.75 26.62 -3.53
N TYR A 230 -5.63 26.09 -2.31
CA TYR A 230 -6.33 24.90 -1.84
C TYR A 230 -7.27 25.24 -0.69
N ASP A 231 -8.56 25.09 -0.88
CA ASP A 231 -9.59 25.33 0.14
C ASP A 231 -9.98 24.03 0.88
N SER A 232 -10.65 23.13 0.15
CA SER A 232 -11.09 21.84 0.72
C SER A 232 -9.92 20.91 1.03
N GLY A 233 -8.82 21.01 0.27
CA GLY A 233 -7.58 20.26 0.52
C GLY A 233 -6.88 20.68 1.80
N VAL A 234 -6.87 21.97 2.12
CA VAL A 234 -6.35 22.48 3.40
C VAL A 234 -7.14 21.91 4.57
N ILE A 235 -8.47 21.87 4.45
CA ILE A 235 -9.35 21.30 5.48
C ILE A 235 -9.05 19.79 5.65
N ALA A 236 -8.93 19.05 4.54
CA ALA A 236 -8.58 17.63 4.58
C ALA A 236 -7.20 17.38 5.21
N ALA A 237 -6.21 18.19 4.85
CA ALA A 237 -4.87 18.08 5.43
C ALA A 237 -4.87 18.41 6.92
N GLY A 238 -5.45 19.53 7.33
CA GLY A 238 -5.54 19.90 8.73
C GLY A 238 -6.28 18.88 9.58
N ALA A 239 -7.39 18.33 9.07
CA ALA A 239 -8.15 17.28 9.74
C ALA A 239 -7.33 15.99 9.90
N LEU A 240 -6.62 15.56 8.84
CA LEU A 240 -5.72 14.41 8.90
C LEU A 240 -4.62 14.60 9.95
N LEU A 241 -3.95 15.74 9.93
CA LEU A 241 -2.88 16.04 10.87
C LEU A 241 -3.39 16.08 12.31
N LYS A 242 -4.57 16.68 12.54
CA LYS A 242 -5.22 16.72 13.84
C LYS A 242 -5.56 15.31 14.36
N TYR A 243 -6.12 14.46 13.50
CA TYR A 243 -6.41 13.06 13.79
C TYR A 243 -5.14 12.28 14.15
N LEU A 244 -4.04 12.51 13.43
CA LEU A 244 -2.76 11.89 13.73
C LEU A 244 -2.20 12.36 15.08
N TYR A 245 -2.32 13.64 15.45
CA TYR A 245 -1.93 14.13 16.76
C TYR A 245 -2.71 13.45 17.89
N GLU A 246 -4.01 13.28 17.72
CA GLU A 246 -4.87 12.68 18.73
C GLU A 246 -4.68 11.19 18.89
N THR A 247 -4.41 10.49 17.78
CA THR A 247 -4.17 9.04 17.79
C THR A 247 -2.76 8.69 18.23
N GLN A 248 -1.73 9.42 17.77
CA GLN A 248 -0.34 9.08 18.05
C GLN A 248 0.20 9.72 19.34
N LYS A 249 -0.43 10.79 19.83
CA LYS A 249 0.00 11.50 21.05
C LYS A 249 1.47 11.94 21.04
N THR A 250 2.03 12.22 19.86
CA THR A 250 3.43 12.61 19.65
C THR A 250 3.51 13.91 18.85
N THR A 251 4.71 14.46 18.72
CA THR A 251 4.96 15.70 17.96
C THR A 251 4.90 15.52 16.44
N LEU A 252 4.78 14.29 15.92
CA LEU A 252 4.77 13.98 14.49
C LEU A 252 5.95 14.60 13.71
N SER A 253 7.10 14.73 14.35
CA SER A 253 8.27 15.43 13.80
C SER A 253 8.87 14.77 12.54
N ASN A 254 8.42 13.57 12.21
CA ASN A 254 8.75 12.89 10.95
C ASN A 254 7.93 13.38 9.76
N LEU A 255 6.79 14.06 9.97
CA LEU A 255 6.04 14.73 8.92
C LEU A 255 6.65 16.12 8.68
N VAL A 256 7.79 16.17 8.00
CA VAL A 256 8.59 17.40 7.87
C VAL A 256 8.10 18.33 6.79
N ALA A 257 7.34 17.85 5.82
CA ALA A 257 6.84 18.64 4.69
C ALA A 257 5.49 18.10 4.22
N ILE A 258 4.65 19.00 3.70
CA ILE A 258 3.44 18.66 2.96
C ILE A 258 3.67 18.96 1.48
N HIS A 259 3.19 18.07 0.61
CA HIS A 259 3.39 18.15 -0.83
C HIS A 259 2.06 18.36 -1.55
N PRO A 260 1.71 19.61 -1.86
CA PRO A 260 0.57 19.90 -2.71
C PRO A 260 0.87 19.47 -4.16
N TYR A 261 -0.14 18.90 -4.83
CA TYR A 261 -0.03 18.50 -6.21
C TYR A 261 -1.36 18.64 -6.95
N THR A 262 -1.28 18.89 -8.24
CA THR A 262 -2.43 18.86 -9.14
C THR A 262 -2.57 17.48 -9.76
N THR A 263 -3.81 17.00 -9.90
CA THR A 263 -4.09 15.74 -10.61
C THR A 263 -3.69 15.87 -12.09
N GLY A 264 -3.21 14.78 -12.69
CA GLY A 264 -2.83 14.77 -14.11
C GLY A 264 -1.33 14.63 -14.38
N LYS A 265 -0.47 14.55 -13.35
CA LYS A 265 0.96 14.23 -13.52
C LYS A 265 1.25 12.77 -13.82
N PHE A 266 0.32 11.88 -13.49
CA PHE A 266 0.51 10.44 -13.62
C PHE A 266 -0.53 9.85 -14.55
N MET A 267 -0.14 8.77 -15.25
CA MET A 267 -1.05 7.93 -15.99
C MET A 267 -2.06 7.31 -15.02
N ILE A 268 -3.34 7.39 -15.35
CA ILE A 268 -4.39 6.81 -14.51
C ILE A 268 -4.57 5.35 -14.88
N ILE A 269 -4.54 4.49 -13.87
CA ILE A 269 -4.73 3.05 -13.96
C ILE A 269 -5.81 2.67 -12.95
N ASP A 270 -6.98 2.30 -13.43
CA ASP A 270 -8.06 1.88 -12.56
C ASP A 270 -7.78 0.51 -11.89
N SER A 271 -8.58 0.16 -10.89
CA SER A 271 -8.40 -1.08 -10.13
C SER A 271 -8.53 -2.34 -10.99
N SER A 272 -9.41 -2.32 -11.99
CA SER A 272 -9.61 -3.43 -12.93
C SER A 272 -8.38 -3.61 -13.82
N THR A 273 -7.86 -2.52 -14.39
CA THR A 273 -6.66 -2.54 -15.24
C THR A 273 -5.42 -2.98 -14.46
N ARG A 274 -5.21 -2.45 -13.24
CA ARG A 274 -4.12 -2.86 -12.37
C ARG A 274 -4.12 -4.37 -12.11
N ARG A 275 -5.29 -4.90 -11.83
CA ARG A 275 -5.51 -6.32 -11.58
C ARG A 275 -5.34 -7.16 -12.86
N ASN A 276 -5.94 -6.75 -13.98
CA ASN A 276 -5.89 -7.46 -15.24
C ASN A 276 -4.49 -7.51 -15.86
N LEU A 277 -3.68 -6.48 -15.66
CA LEU A 277 -2.27 -6.44 -16.08
C LEU A 277 -1.31 -7.08 -15.06
N GLU A 278 -1.82 -7.51 -13.89
CA GLU A 278 -1.02 -8.12 -12.82
C GLU A 278 0.23 -7.28 -12.49
N LEU A 279 0.02 -5.99 -12.22
CA LEU A 279 1.12 -5.04 -12.07
C LEU A 279 1.99 -5.34 -10.85
N VAL A 280 1.39 -5.63 -9.70
CA VAL A 280 2.08 -5.79 -8.42
C VAL A 280 1.91 -7.17 -7.80
N GLU A 281 0.83 -7.87 -8.15
CA GLU A 281 0.50 -9.22 -7.69
C GLU A 281 -0.30 -9.99 -8.74
N THR A 282 -0.28 -11.32 -8.66
CA THR A 282 -1.07 -12.18 -9.58
C THR A 282 -2.55 -12.20 -9.21
N LEU A 283 -3.41 -12.42 -10.21
CA LEU A 283 -4.87 -12.46 -10.04
C LEU A 283 -5.34 -13.55 -9.09
N ARG A 284 -4.80 -14.76 -9.21
CA ARG A 284 -5.28 -15.95 -8.50
C ARG A 284 -4.65 -16.11 -7.12
N GLU A 285 -3.33 -16.05 -7.06
CA GLU A 285 -2.57 -16.42 -5.86
C GLU A 285 -2.22 -15.21 -4.99
N LYS A 286 -2.49 -13.99 -5.49
CA LYS A 286 -2.14 -12.74 -4.79
C LYS A 286 -0.66 -12.67 -4.39
N GLN A 287 0.20 -13.23 -5.23
CA GLN A 287 1.65 -13.29 -5.03
C GLN A 287 2.37 -12.29 -5.93
N LYS A 288 3.49 -11.76 -5.44
CA LYS A 288 4.38 -10.89 -6.23
C LYS A 288 4.99 -11.65 -7.42
N ARG A 289 5.39 -12.91 -7.23
CA ARG A 289 5.97 -13.73 -8.30
C ARG A 289 4.94 -13.94 -9.42
N GLY A 290 5.32 -13.58 -10.65
CA GLY A 290 4.44 -13.61 -11.80
C GLY A 290 3.78 -12.27 -12.11
N SER A 291 4.05 -11.20 -11.37
CA SER A 291 3.62 -9.84 -11.66
C SER A 291 4.69 -9.04 -12.43
N LEU A 292 4.31 -7.86 -12.95
CA LEU A 292 5.29 -6.95 -13.57
C LEU A 292 6.33 -6.48 -12.53
N LEU A 293 5.88 -6.14 -11.32
CA LEU A 293 6.78 -5.72 -10.24
C LEU A 293 7.83 -6.80 -9.93
N TRP A 294 7.48 -8.08 -9.95
CA TRP A 294 8.44 -9.16 -9.75
C TRP A 294 9.55 -9.18 -10.81
N VAL A 295 9.23 -8.83 -12.05
CA VAL A 295 10.24 -8.74 -13.12
C VAL A 295 11.18 -7.58 -12.89
N LEU A 296 10.65 -6.41 -12.54
CA LEU A 296 11.40 -5.16 -12.42
C LEU A 296 12.17 -5.04 -11.10
N ASP A 297 11.71 -5.71 -10.05
CA ASP A 297 12.28 -5.54 -8.72
C ASP A 297 13.52 -6.41 -8.48
N LYS A 298 14.65 -5.76 -8.62
CA LYS A 298 15.99 -6.23 -8.23
C LYS A 298 16.62 -5.28 -7.21
N THR A 299 15.80 -4.46 -6.56
CA THR A 299 16.25 -3.54 -5.51
C THR A 299 16.91 -4.30 -4.36
N ARG A 300 17.79 -3.63 -3.64
CA ARG A 300 18.54 -4.16 -2.49
C ARG A 300 17.97 -3.67 -1.16
N THR A 301 17.20 -2.59 -1.19
CA THR A 301 16.63 -1.95 0.01
C THR A 301 15.11 -1.99 -0.01
N ALA A 302 14.50 -2.05 1.17
CA ALA A 302 13.04 -1.96 1.31
C ALA A 302 12.49 -0.62 0.80
N MET A 303 13.24 0.48 1.01
CA MET A 303 12.90 1.82 0.50
C MET A 303 12.89 1.84 -1.03
N GLY A 304 13.90 1.24 -1.68
CA GLY A 304 13.94 1.07 -3.13
C GLY A 304 12.77 0.25 -3.65
N ALA A 305 12.42 -0.84 -2.98
CA ALA A 305 11.27 -1.67 -3.37
C ALA A 305 9.94 -0.90 -3.30
N ARG A 306 9.71 -0.07 -2.25
CA ARG A 306 8.53 0.80 -2.15
C ARG A 306 8.51 1.86 -3.25
N THR A 307 9.64 2.50 -3.50
CA THR A 307 9.76 3.52 -4.55
C THR A 307 9.52 2.93 -5.94
N LEU A 308 10.08 1.74 -6.24
CA LEU A 308 9.82 1.05 -7.50
C LEU A 308 8.35 0.65 -7.65
N ARG A 309 7.72 0.16 -6.58
CA ARG A 309 6.29 -0.13 -6.56
C ARG A 309 5.48 1.12 -6.89
N SER A 310 5.80 2.25 -6.25
CA SER A 310 5.16 3.54 -6.56
C SER A 310 5.34 3.94 -8.03
N PHE A 311 6.51 3.71 -8.64
CA PHE A 311 6.73 3.98 -10.06
C PHE A 311 5.85 3.11 -10.97
N VAL A 312 5.65 1.84 -10.62
CA VAL A 312 4.76 0.93 -11.37
C VAL A 312 3.30 1.34 -11.23
N GLU A 313 2.90 1.77 -10.05
CA GLU A 313 1.52 2.17 -9.74
C GLU A 313 1.18 3.58 -10.23
N GLN A 314 2.19 4.44 -10.45
CA GLN A 314 2.07 5.84 -10.83
C GLN A 314 3.02 6.18 -12.00
N PRO A 315 2.79 5.64 -13.21
CA PRO A 315 3.61 5.98 -14.37
C PRO A 315 3.46 7.46 -14.73
N LEU A 316 4.53 8.07 -15.21
CA LEU A 316 4.59 9.49 -15.53
C LEU A 316 3.89 9.81 -16.86
N ILE A 317 3.41 11.05 -16.99
CA ILE A 317 2.92 11.63 -18.25
C ILE A 317 3.94 12.67 -18.78
N GLU A 318 4.65 13.34 -17.89
CA GLU A 318 5.61 14.37 -18.28
C GLU A 318 6.82 13.77 -19.00
N ARG A 319 6.99 14.13 -20.28
CA ARG A 319 8.05 13.57 -21.12
C ARG A 319 9.45 13.83 -20.58
N ALA A 320 9.71 15.04 -20.10
CA ALA A 320 11.03 15.41 -19.60
C ALA A 320 11.44 14.54 -18.39
N GLU A 321 10.54 14.31 -17.46
CA GLU A 321 10.80 13.47 -16.30
C GLU A 321 11.03 11.99 -16.68
N ILE A 322 10.30 11.49 -17.70
CA ILE A 322 10.50 10.13 -18.20
C ILE A 322 11.88 10.00 -18.87
N GLU A 323 12.25 10.95 -19.70
CA GLU A 323 13.56 10.96 -20.40
C GLU A 323 14.73 11.05 -19.41
N GLU A 324 14.62 11.83 -18.34
CA GLU A 324 15.62 11.87 -17.27
C GLU A 324 15.82 10.50 -16.60
N ARG A 325 14.75 9.73 -16.40
CA ARG A 325 14.85 8.36 -15.89
C ARG A 325 15.58 7.44 -16.88
N TYR A 326 15.29 7.57 -18.19
CA TYR A 326 16.03 6.80 -19.22
C TYR A 326 17.50 7.13 -19.21
N ASP A 327 17.87 8.40 -19.07
CA ASP A 327 19.27 8.84 -19.03
C ASP A 327 20.01 8.25 -17.83
N ALA A 328 19.35 8.19 -16.68
CA ALA A 328 19.91 7.55 -15.48
C ALA A 328 20.14 6.03 -15.68
N ILE A 329 19.21 5.34 -16.32
CA ILE A 329 19.35 3.90 -16.64
C ILE A 329 20.45 3.68 -17.65
N ASP A 330 20.53 4.50 -18.70
CA ASP A 330 21.62 4.41 -19.70
C ASP A 330 22.99 4.57 -19.06
N GLU A 331 23.12 5.53 -18.16
CA GLU A 331 24.38 5.79 -17.48
C GLU A 331 24.80 4.65 -16.56
N PHE A 332 23.85 4.05 -15.83
CA PHE A 332 24.11 2.85 -15.03
C PHE A 332 24.46 1.63 -15.92
N ASN A 333 23.87 1.50 -17.10
CA ASN A 333 24.21 0.42 -18.04
C ASN A 333 25.59 0.62 -18.65
N THR A 334 25.97 1.86 -18.95
CA THR A 334 27.31 2.20 -19.46
C THR A 334 28.38 1.94 -18.40
N ASN A 335 28.05 2.15 -17.13
CA ASN A 335 28.94 1.97 -15.97
C ASN A 335 28.57 0.72 -15.16
N ALA A 336 28.45 -0.43 -15.81
CA ALA A 336 27.92 -1.65 -15.19
C ALA A 336 28.72 -2.12 -13.96
N ILE A 337 30.05 -1.95 -13.93
CA ILE A 337 30.89 -2.30 -12.78
C ILE A 337 30.53 -1.42 -11.59
N THR A 338 30.50 -0.10 -11.79
CA THR A 338 30.12 0.88 -10.75
C THR A 338 28.71 0.63 -10.24
N ARG A 339 27.78 0.28 -11.12
CA ARG A 339 26.42 -0.12 -10.74
C ARG A 339 26.42 -1.30 -9.79
N GLU A 340 27.11 -2.40 -10.11
CA GLU A 340 27.15 -3.59 -9.24
C GLU A 340 27.84 -3.29 -7.90
N GLU A 341 28.92 -2.47 -7.90
CA GLU A 341 29.54 -2.03 -6.65
C GLU A 341 28.58 -1.21 -5.78
N ILE A 342 27.84 -0.27 -6.36
CA ILE A 342 26.78 0.47 -5.64
C ILE A 342 25.75 -0.49 -5.05
N ARG A 343 25.32 -1.48 -5.81
CA ARG A 343 24.35 -2.50 -5.37
C ARG A 343 24.86 -3.35 -4.21
N GLU A 344 26.16 -3.67 -4.18
CA GLU A 344 26.77 -4.36 -3.03
C GLU A 344 26.78 -3.49 -1.77
N TYR A 345 27.07 -2.20 -1.88
CA TYR A 345 26.98 -1.26 -0.75
C TYR A 345 25.55 -0.97 -0.31
N LEU A 346 24.56 -1.07 -1.18
CA LEU A 346 23.14 -0.93 -0.84
C LEU A 346 22.59 -2.14 -0.07
N ASN A 347 23.17 -3.33 -0.25
CA ASN A 347 22.64 -4.58 0.33
C ASN A 347 22.57 -4.58 1.88
N PRO A 348 23.55 -4.06 2.65
CA PRO A 348 23.47 -3.97 4.12
C PRO A 348 22.71 -2.74 4.63
N VAL A 349 22.17 -1.88 3.74
CA VAL A 349 21.41 -0.69 4.16
C VAL A 349 20.01 -1.08 4.61
N TYR A 350 19.71 -0.81 5.88
CA TYR A 350 18.39 -1.00 6.45
C TYR A 350 17.40 0.07 5.99
N ASP A 351 16.15 -0.09 6.36
CA ASP A 351 15.08 0.85 6.06
C ASP A 351 15.22 2.15 6.87
N LEU A 352 15.98 3.11 6.34
CA LEU A 352 16.26 4.39 7.00
C LEU A 352 14.99 5.22 7.22
N GLU A 353 13.99 5.15 6.32
CA GLU A 353 12.72 5.86 6.48
C GLU A 353 11.95 5.37 7.71
N ARG A 354 11.80 4.06 7.86
CA ARG A 354 11.10 3.46 9.01
C ARG A 354 11.95 3.51 10.29
N LEU A 355 13.27 3.46 10.17
CA LEU A 355 14.17 3.63 11.32
C LEU A 355 14.08 5.02 11.92
N ILE A 356 14.17 6.08 11.11
CA ILE A 356 14.06 7.46 11.61
C ILE A 356 12.68 7.74 12.21
N THR A 357 11.63 7.17 11.65
CA THR A 357 10.29 7.27 12.25
C THR A 357 10.24 6.66 13.65
N ARG A 358 10.82 5.47 13.86
CA ARG A 358 10.90 4.89 15.22
C ARG A 358 11.73 5.75 16.17
N VAL A 359 12.78 6.40 15.67
CA VAL A 359 13.59 7.33 16.46
C VAL A 359 12.77 8.54 16.90
N THR A 360 12.05 9.17 15.99
CA THR A 360 11.22 10.36 16.28
C THR A 360 10.02 10.05 17.19
N TYR A 361 9.44 8.85 17.07
CA TYR A 361 8.38 8.35 17.95
C TYR A 361 8.91 7.81 19.31
N GLN A 362 10.20 7.91 19.53
CA GLN A 362 10.87 7.42 20.74
C GLN A 362 10.69 5.92 21.02
N THR A 363 10.30 5.14 20.04
CA THR A 363 10.14 3.69 20.12
C THR A 363 11.39 2.91 19.69
N ALA A 364 12.37 3.59 19.09
CA ALA A 364 13.64 2.98 18.69
C ALA A 364 14.43 2.51 19.90
N ASN A 365 14.95 1.29 19.81
CA ASN A 365 15.84 0.68 20.77
C ASN A 365 17.33 0.84 20.39
N PRO A 366 18.30 0.47 21.23
CA PRO A 366 19.72 0.60 20.91
C PRO A 366 20.15 -0.17 19.65
N ARG A 367 19.57 -1.32 19.36
CA ARG A 367 19.86 -2.08 18.12
C ARG A 367 19.38 -1.39 16.86
N ASP A 368 18.28 -0.62 16.95
CA ASP A 368 17.82 0.22 15.85
C ASP A 368 18.85 1.32 15.51
N LEU A 369 19.51 1.91 16.53
CA LEU A 369 20.58 2.88 16.30
C LEU A 369 21.83 2.22 15.70
N ILE A 370 22.17 0.99 16.10
CA ILE A 370 23.26 0.24 15.46
C ILE A 370 22.92 -0.10 14.00
N ALA A 371 21.68 -0.51 13.71
CA ALA A 371 21.24 -0.74 12.33
C ALA A 371 21.30 0.55 11.49
N PHE A 372 20.93 1.69 12.09
CA PHE A 372 21.06 3.01 11.47
C PHE A 372 22.54 3.35 11.20
N ARG A 373 23.43 3.22 12.19
CA ARG A 373 24.89 3.43 12.05
C ARG A 373 25.46 2.58 10.92
N ASN A 374 25.14 1.28 10.88
CA ASN A 374 25.63 0.36 9.85
C ASN A 374 25.15 0.77 8.45
N SER A 375 23.93 1.29 8.36
CA SER A 375 23.38 1.79 7.10
C SER A 375 24.08 3.04 6.60
N ILE A 376 24.27 4.05 7.45
CA ILE A 376 24.94 5.28 7.05
C ILE A 376 26.44 5.09 6.79
N HIS A 377 27.07 4.08 7.38
CA HIS A 377 28.45 3.70 7.06
C HIS A 377 28.64 3.32 5.58
N MET A 378 27.58 2.88 4.90
CA MET A 378 27.62 2.52 3.48
C MET A 378 27.45 3.73 2.54
N LEU A 379 27.08 4.90 3.06
CA LEU A 379 26.78 6.08 2.21
C LEU A 379 28.02 6.73 1.59
N PRO A 380 29.17 6.91 2.29
CA PRO A 380 30.36 7.51 1.71
C PRO A 380 30.87 6.77 0.46
N PRO A 381 31.04 5.43 0.44
CA PRO A 381 31.47 4.74 -0.77
C PRO A 381 30.44 4.86 -1.92
N ILE A 382 29.12 4.80 -1.63
CA ILE A 382 28.07 5.01 -2.64
C ILE A 382 28.23 6.41 -3.24
N LYS A 383 28.36 7.46 -2.42
CA LYS A 383 28.53 8.83 -2.87
C LYS A 383 29.78 9.00 -3.72
N THR A 384 30.89 8.39 -3.34
CA THR A 384 32.13 8.41 -4.10
C THR A 384 31.96 7.80 -5.50
N LEU A 385 31.31 6.62 -5.58
CA LEU A 385 31.03 5.95 -6.85
C LEU A 385 30.10 6.74 -7.76
N MET A 386 29.23 7.58 -7.21
CA MET A 386 28.32 8.42 -7.98
C MET A 386 28.95 9.74 -8.47
N SER A 387 30.15 10.11 -8.02
CA SER A 387 30.77 11.41 -8.31
C SER A 387 30.98 11.68 -9.81
N ASP A 388 31.20 10.64 -10.60
CA ASP A 388 31.51 10.72 -12.03
C ASP A 388 30.28 10.72 -12.93
N PHE A 389 29.10 10.49 -12.38
CA PHE A 389 27.86 10.42 -13.13
C PHE A 389 27.44 11.80 -13.66
N GLN A 390 26.95 11.83 -14.90
CA GLN A 390 26.68 13.08 -15.63
C GLN A 390 25.19 13.37 -15.82
N SER A 391 24.31 12.34 -15.78
CA SER A 391 22.89 12.58 -15.99
C SER A 391 22.30 13.54 -14.93
N PRO A 392 21.43 14.47 -15.33
CA PRO A 392 20.90 15.48 -14.40
C PRO A 392 20.24 14.87 -13.16
N LEU A 393 19.51 13.76 -13.35
CA LEU A 393 18.83 13.06 -12.25
C LEU A 393 19.83 12.46 -11.25
N LEU A 394 20.86 11.76 -11.74
CA LEU A 394 21.86 11.14 -10.85
C LEU A 394 22.72 12.21 -10.16
N LYS A 395 23.00 13.36 -10.79
CA LYS A 395 23.65 14.50 -10.13
C LYS A 395 22.81 15.06 -8.99
N ARG A 396 21.52 15.25 -9.21
CA ARG A 396 20.61 15.69 -8.12
C ARG A 396 20.59 14.69 -6.97
N LEU A 397 20.58 13.39 -7.26
CA LEU A 397 20.61 12.35 -6.22
C LEU A 397 21.96 12.35 -5.48
N TYR A 398 23.06 12.54 -6.17
CA TYR A 398 24.38 12.72 -5.56
C TYR A 398 24.42 13.91 -4.59
N GLU A 399 23.86 15.06 -4.98
CA GLU A 399 23.78 16.25 -4.13
C GLU A 399 22.87 16.06 -2.91
N GLN A 400 21.80 15.26 -3.07
CA GLN A 400 20.86 14.96 -2.00
C GLN A 400 21.36 13.92 -1.02
N LEU A 401 22.32 13.10 -1.44
CA LEU A 401 22.92 12.06 -0.63
C LEU A 401 23.89 12.69 0.38
N ASP A 402 23.45 12.80 1.63
CA ASP A 402 24.28 13.24 2.75
C ASP A 402 24.90 12.00 3.42
N THR A 403 26.19 12.06 3.73
CA THR A 403 26.91 10.93 4.36
C THR A 403 26.63 10.78 5.85
N LEU A 404 26.11 11.84 6.49
CA LEU A 404 25.72 11.87 7.91
C LEU A 404 26.85 11.44 8.86
N ASP A 405 28.10 11.83 8.55
CA ASP A 405 29.32 11.38 9.23
C ASP A 405 29.30 11.68 10.74
N GLU A 406 28.77 12.85 11.13
CA GLU A 406 28.66 13.23 12.54
C GLU A 406 27.68 12.33 13.33
N LEU A 407 26.62 11.81 12.68
CA LEU A 407 25.71 10.87 13.30
C LEU A 407 26.31 9.47 13.41
N TYR A 408 27.09 9.08 12.39
CA TYR A 408 27.87 7.86 12.44
C TYR A 408 28.83 7.90 13.65
N GLU A 409 29.65 8.95 13.77
CA GLU A 409 30.60 9.12 14.87
C GLU A 409 29.90 9.17 16.23
N LEU A 410 28.75 9.86 16.33
CA LEU A 410 27.99 9.93 17.57
C LEU A 410 27.54 8.55 18.04
N ILE A 411 26.95 7.74 17.16
CA ILE A 411 26.46 6.42 17.53
C ILE A 411 27.62 5.45 17.77
N GLU A 412 28.68 5.52 16.92
CA GLU A 412 29.87 4.69 17.03
C GLU A 412 30.57 4.83 18.40
N ARG A 413 30.66 6.05 18.91
CA ARG A 413 31.30 6.30 20.21
C ARG A 413 30.39 6.07 21.40
N SER A 414 29.05 6.10 21.21
CA SER A 414 28.07 6.08 22.32
C SER A 414 27.47 4.72 22.60
N ILE A 415 27.05 3.98 21.56
CA ILE A 415 26.28 2.75 21.69
C ILE A 415 27.19 1.52 21.62
N ALA A 416 26.97 0.55 22.51
CA ALA A 416 27.70 -0.72 22.51
C ALA A 416 27.45 -1.49 21.19
N GLU A 417 28.44 -2.30 20.75
CA GLU A 417 28.34 -3.08 19.49
C GLU A 417 27.20 -4.09 19.52
N GLU A 418 27.01 -4.76 20.63
CA GLU A 418 25.96 -5.74 20.86
C GLU A 418 25.07 -5.30 22.03
N PRO A 419 24.22 -4.28 21.85
CA PRO A 419 23.41 -3.77 22.93
C PRO A 419 22.26 -4.75 23.25
N PRO A 420 21.75 -4.73 24.48
CA PRO A 420 20.64 -5.56 24.91
C PRO A 420 19.36 -5.25 24.10
N LEU A 421 18.41 -6.19 24.12
CA LEU A 421 17.08 -5.98 23.51
C LEU A 421 16.24 -5.00 24.31
N THR A 422 16.34 -5.06 25.65
CA THR A 422 15.53 -4.24 26.54
C THR A 422 16.38 -3.14 27.19
N LEU A 423 15.78 -1.97 27.32
CA LEU A 423 16.42 -0.80 27.92
C LEU A 423 16.72 -0.95 29.41
N HIS A 424 16.08 -1.93 30.08
CA HIS A 424 16.25 -2.18 31.51
C HIS A 424 17.36 -3.17 31.86
N ASP A 425 18.00 -3.79 30.87
CA ASP A 425 19.04 -4.79 31.12
C ASP A 425 20.43 -4.17 31.39
N GLY A 426 20.57 -2.85 31.08
CA GLY A 426 21.85 -2.14 31.17
C GLY A 426 22.85 -2.59 30.10
N GLY A 427 24.01 -1.91 30.01
CA GLY A 427 25.05 -2.24 29.01
C GLY A 427 24.72 -1.66 27.62
N ILE A 428 23.98 -0.58 27.58
CA ILE A 428 23.58 0.11 26.32
C ILE A 428 24.75 0.89 25.73
N LEU A 429 25.54 1.55 26.58
CA LEU A 429 26.59 2.49 26.18
C LEU A 429 27.96 1.82 26.08
N LYS A 430 28.82 2.31 25.20
CA LYS A 430 30.23 1.94 25.10
C LYS A 430 31.02 2.40 26.34
N GLU A 431 32.03 1.65 26.69
CA GLU A 431 33.05 2.08 27.66
C GLU A 431 33.80 3.31 27.14
N GLY A 432 34.02 4.29 28.01
CA GLY A 432 34.67 5.56 27.66
C GLY A 432 33.72 6.64 27.12
N TYR A 433 32.45 6.36 26.93
CA TYR A 433 31.52 7.38 26.48
C TYR A 433 31.15 8.39 27.56
N ASN A 434 30.96 7.92 28.82
CA ASN A 434 30.64 8.76 29.97
C ASN A 434 31.35 8.27 31.23
N GLU A 435 32.12 9.13 31.88
CA GLU A 435 32.93 8.80 33.07
C GLU A 435 32.12 8.26 34.25
N GLU A 436 30.91 8.79 34.47
CA GLU A 436 30.05 8.35 35.57
C GLU A 436 29.45 6.95 35.32
N VAL A 437 29.08 6.66 34.06
CA VAL A 437 28.67 5.32 33.63
C VAL A 437 29.79 4.32 33.90
N ASP A 438 31.02 4.65 33.50
CA ASP A 438 32.17 3.77 33.66
C ASP A 438 32.50 3.54 35.14
N ARG A 439 32.37 4.61 35.95
CA ARG A 439 32.56 4.53 37.39
C ARG A 439 31.52 3.61 38.06
N LEU A 440 30.22 3.77 37.69
CA LEU A 440 29.15 2.92 38.22
C LEU A 440 29.28 1.47 37.75
N ARG A 441 29.71 1.24 36.51
CA ARG A 441 29.96 -0.08 35.93
C ARG A 441 31.12 -0.78 36.67
N LYS A 442 32.17 -0.03 36.96
CA LYS A 442 33.30 -0.51 37.76
C LYS A 442 32.88 -0.89 39.19
N ALA A 443 32.08 -0.02 39.85
CA ALA A 443 31.54 -0.31 41.16
C ALA A 443 30.71 -1.62 41.19
N LYS A 444 29.91 -1.88 40.14
CA LYS A 444 29.16 -3.13 39.99
C LYS A 444 30.09 -4.34 39.77
N THR A 445 31.18 -4.18 39.04
CA THR A 445 32.16 -5.28 38.76
C THR A 445 33.01 -5.56 39.98
N ASP A 446 33.56 -4.52 40.60
CA ASP A 446 34.36 -4.63 41.82
C ASP A 446 33.49 -5.18 42.96
N GLY A 447 32.20 -4.82 43.00
CA GLY A 447 31.26 -5.38 43.98
C GLY A 447 31.14 -6.91 43.93
N LYS A 448 31.24 -7.53 42.75
CA LYS A 448 31.30 -9.01 42.65
C LYS A 448 32.60 -9.59 43.26
N SER A 449 33.71 -8.90 43.05
CA SER A 449 34.99 -9.24 43.67
C SER A 449 34.91 -9.09 45.20
N TRP A 450 34.36 -7.97 45.68
CA TRP A 450 34.18 -7.74 47.12
C TRP A 450 33.28 -8.77 47.79
N LEU A 451 32.23 -9.24 47.12
CA LEU A 451 31.37 -10.33 47.60
C LEU A 451 32.13 -11.66 47.66
N ALA A 452 32.99 -11.95 46.70
CA ALA A 452 33.85 -13.14 46.72
C ALA A 452 34.89 -13.07 47.84
N ASP A 453 35.50 -11.90 48.05
CA ASP A 453 36.45 -11.64 49.11
C ASP A 453 35.79 -11.76 50.51
N LEU A 454 34.56 -11.21 50.66
CA LEU A 454 33.76 -11.34 51.86
C LEU A 454 33.38 -12.83 52.11
N GLU A 455 32.99 -13.57 51.06
CA GLU A 455 32.71 -14.99 51.15
C GLU A 455 33.95 -15.78 51.63
N ALA A 456 35.13 -15.48 51.09
CA ALA A 456 36.37 -16.12 51.48
C ALA A 456 36.75 -15.76 52.92
N LYS A 457 36.66 -14.48 53.29
CA LYS A 457 36.94 -13.98 54.64
C LYS A 457 35.99 -14.61 55.69
N GLU A 458 34.71 -14.68 55.39
CA GLU A 458 33.74 -15.28 56.29
C GLU A 458 33.89 -16.82 56.37
N ARG A 459 34.31 -17.51 55.29
CA ARG A 459 34.68 -18.95 55.34
C ARG A 459 35.87 -19.20 56.24
N GLU A 460 36.91 -18.39 56.13
CA GLU A 460 38.10 -18.51 56.95
C GLU A 460 37.80 -18.23 58.42
N LYS A 461 37.07 -17.17 58.71
CA LYS A 461 36.70 -16.72 60.07
C LYS A 461 35.78 -17.69 60.81
N THR A 462 34.82 -18.27 60.08
CA THR A 462 33.80 -19.18 60.66
C THR A 462 34.16 -20.66 60.58
N GLY A 463 35.10 -21.05 59.72
CA GLY A 463 35.41 -22.43 59.44
C GLY A 463 34.36 -23.20 58.65
N ILE A 464 33.31 -22.53 58.14
CA ILE A 464 32.22 -23.12 57.37
C ILE A 464 32.66 -23.30 55.93
N LYS A 465 33.08 -24.49 55.55
CA LYS A 465 33.72 -24.77 54.24
C LYS A 465 32.77 -24.57 53.05
N ASN A 466 31.46 -24.70 53.21
CA ASN A 466 30.45 -24.58 52.16
C ASN A 466 29.63 -23.31 52.23
N LEU A 467 30.05 -22.30 52.98
CA LEU A 467 29.47 -21.00 53.02
C LEU A 467 29.47 -20.42 51.57
N LYS A 468 28.34 -19.91 51.09
CA LYS A 468 28.23 -19.24 49.81
C LYS A 468 27.37 -18.00 49.91
N ILE A 469 27.79 -16.91 49.26
CA ILE A 469 26.97 -15.73 49.06
C ILE A 469 26.14 -15.97 47.80
N LYS A 470 24.81 -15.83 47.93
CA LYS A 470 23.85 -15.96 46.81
C LYS A 470 22.93 -14.78 46.82
N TYR A 471 22.24 -14.57 45.68
CA TYR A 471 21.29 -13.50 45.49
C TYR A 471 19.88 -14.06 45.25
N ASN A 472 18.86 -13.38 45.78
CA ASN A 472 17.47 -13.65 45.56
C ASN A 472 16.72 -12.31 45.44
N LYS A 473 15.85 -12.15 44.42
CA LYS A 473 15.12 -10.91 44.17
C LYS A 473 14.28 -10.42 45.35
N VAL A 474 13.82 -11.30 46.23
CA VAL A 474 12.98 -10.97 47.39
C VAL A 474 13.82 -10.57 48.62
N PHE A 475 14.99 -11.26 48.82
CA PHE A 475 15.80 -11.16 50.06
C PHE A 475 17.13 -10.42 49.85
N GLY A 476 17.50 -10.11 48.61
CA GLY A 476 18.79 -9.52 48.26
C GLY A 476 19.95 -10.58 48.36
N TYR A 477 21.13 -10.10 48.70
CA TYR A 477 22.28 -11.00 48.97
C TYR A 477 22.18 -11.67 50.36
N TYR A 478 22.53 -12.94 50.41
CA TYR A 478 22.51 -13.71 51.66
C TYR A 478 23.62 -14.75 51.67
N LEU A 479 24.06 -15.10 52.88
CA LEU A 479 24.97 -16.18 53.16
C LEU A 479 24.15 -17.47 53.37
N GLU A 480 24.43 -18.49 52.57
CA GLU A 480 23.76 -19.77 52.69
C GLU A 480 24.67 -20.75 53.43
N VAL A 481 24.20 -21.27 54.54
CA VAL A 481 24.86 -22.27 55.40
C VAL A 481 24.03 -23.54 55.45
N THR A 482 24.60 -24.69 55.10
CA THR A 482 23.88 -25.96 55.19
C THR A 482 23.72 -26.39 56.65
N ASN A 483 22.67 -27.13 56.95
CA ASN A 483 22.33 -27.58 58.32
C ASN A 483 23.45 -28.31 59.01
N SER A 484 24.40 -28.92 58.27
CA SER A 484 25.58 -29.62 58.81
C SER A 484 26.57 -28.69 59.51
N PHE A 485 26.53 -27.39 59.26
CA PHE A 485 27.45 -26.40 59.83
C PHE A 485 26.75 -25.34 60.68
N LYS A 486 25.50 -25.57 61.05
CA LYS A 486 24.65 -24.64 61.79
C LYS A 486 25.27 -24.23 63.14
N ASP A 487 25.96 -25.17 63.85
CA ASP A 487 26.58 -24.92 65.15
C ASP A 487 27.83 -24.03 65.09
N LEU A 488 28.35 -23.77 63.86
CA LEU A 488 29.50 -22.90 63.64
C LEU A 488 29.07 -21.47 63.20
N VAL A 489 27.77 -21.17 63.15
CA VAL A 489 27.24 -19.86 62.76
C VAL A 489 27.49 -18.88 63.90
N PRO A 490 28.21 -17.75 63.68
CA PRO A 490 28.46 -16.75 64.72
C PRO A 490 27.21 -15.96 65.05
N ASP A 491 27.21 -15.35 66.28
CA ASP A 491 26.07 -14.53 66.74
C ASP A 491 25.79 -13.28 65.93
N TYR A 492 26.76 -12.75 65.18
CA TYR A 492 26.55 -11.59 64.30
C TYR A 492 25.88 -11.93 62.96
N PHE A 493 25.65 -13.22 62.64
CA PHE A 493 24.81 -13.64 61.52
C PHE A 493 23.34 -13.49 61.89
N THR A 494 22.65 -12.59 61.22
CA THR A 494 21.21 -12.47 61.42
C THR A 494 20.47 -13.41 60.48
N ARG A 495 19.67 -14.33 61.00
CA ARG A 495 18.92 -15.31 60.23
C ARG A 495 17.75 -14.65 59.53
N LYS A 496 17.61 -14.87 58.20
CA LYS A 496 16.54 -14.37 57.36
C LYS A 496 15.52 -15.46 57.00
N GLN A 497 15.97 -16.65 56.71
CA GLN A 497 15.10 -17.74 56.28
C GLN A 497 15.68 -19.11 56.61
N THR A 498 14.82 -20.04 57.00
CA THR A 498 15.13 -21.46 57.22
C THR A 498 14.58 -22.27 56.05
N LEU A 499 15.44 -23.09 55.42
CA LEU A 499 15.09 -24.01 54.35
C LEU A 499 15.23 -25.46 54.87
N ALA A 500 14.74 -26.44 54.11
CA ALA A 500 14.83 -27.86 54.48
C ALA A 500 16.28 -28.33 54.75
N ASN A 501 17.26 -27.88 53.92
CA ASN A 501 18.66 -28.35 53.97
C ASN A 501 19.68 -27.24 54.28
N ALA A 502 19.29 -26.00 54.48
CA ALA A 502 20.19 -24.86 54.70
C ALA A 502 19.43 -23.72 55.44
N GLU A 503 20.21 -22.81 56.02
CA GLU A 503 19.67 -21.55 56.54
C GLU A 503 20.33 -20.38 55.84
N ARG A 504 19.57 -19.27 55.68
CA ARG A 504 20.00 -18.04 55.04
C ARG A 504 20.24 -16.94 56.06
N PHE A 505 21.40 -16.32 55.99
CA PHE A 505 21.84 -15.31 56.95
C PHE A 505 22.22 -14.01 56.21
N ILE A 506 22.23 -12.92 56.92
CA ILE A 506 22.86 -11.65 56.55
C ILE A 506 23.83 -11.20 57.60
N THR A 507 24.85 -10.44 57.17
CA THR A 507 25.77 -9.74 58.06
C THR A 507 25.68 -8.25 57.80
N PRO A 508 26.04 -7.36 58.77
CA PRO A 508 26.08 -5.89 58.51
C PRO A 508 26.98 -5.56 57.32
N GLU A 509 28.17 -6.16 57.23
CA GLU A 509 29.11 -5.93 56.12
C GLU A 509 28.52 -6.37 54.75
N LEU A 510 27.81 -7.53 54.69
CA LEU A 510 27.08 -7.93 53.48
C LEU A 510 25.96 -6.95 53.08
N LYS A 511 25.27 -6.40 54.09
CA LYS A 511 24.20 -5.45 53.88
C LYS A 511 24.72 -4.11 53.35
N GLU A 512 25.83 -3.59 53.87
CA GLU A 512 26.51 -2.43 53.34
C GLU A 512 26.97 -2.60 51.87
N LEU A 513 27.59 -3.75 51.57
CA LEU A 513 27.98 -4.07 50.19
C LEU A 513 26.77 -4.21 49.27
N GLU A 514 25.68 -4.82 49.74
CA GLU A 514 24.43 -4.91 48.99
C GLU A 514 23.88 -3.51 48.58
N ASP A 515 23.83 -2.59 49.57
CA ASP A 515 23.30 -1.23 49.36
C ASP A 515 24.19 -0.47 48.35
N VAL A 516 25.50 -0.68 48.35
CA VAL A 516 26.42 -0.08 47.38
C VAL A 516 26.24 -0.68 45.99
N ILE A 517 26.18 -2.01 45.87
CA ILE A 517 26.11 -2.72 44.58
C ILE A 517 24.76 -2.48 43.91
N LEU A 518 23.65 -2.67 44.63
CA LEU A 518 22.30 -2.47 44.08
C LEU A 518 22.04 -1.01 43.79
N GLY A 519 22.48 -0.08 44.67
CA GLY A 519 22.36 1.34 44.41
C GLY A 519 23.15 1.83 43.19
N ALA A 520 24.33 1.21 42.92
CA ALA A 520 25.11 1.49 41.72
C ALA A 520 24.43 0.91 40.46
N GLU A 521 23.86 -0.28 40.56
CA GLU A 521 23.14 -0.90 39.43
C GLU A 521 21.88 -0.12 39.01
N ASP A 522 21.03 0.25 39.98
CA ASP A 522 19.84 1.05 39.68
C ASP A 522 20.20 2.41 39.07
N LYS A 523 21.21 3.09 39.61
CA LYS A 523 21.69 4.37 39.07
C LYS A 523 22.29 4.23 37.68
N LEU A 524 23.05 3.14 37.45
CA LEU A 524 23.67 2.85 36.16
C LEU A 524 22.58 2.70 35.07
N ILE A 525 21.55 1.89 35.33
CA ILE A 525 20.44 1.66 34.36
C ILE A 525 19.72 2.97 34.03
N VAL A 526 19.41 3.78 35.05
CA VAL A 526 18.74 5.08 34.86
C VAL A 526 19.60 6.01 34.01
N LEU A 527 20.90 6.15 34.36
CA LEU A 527 21.82 7.03 33.65
C LEU A 527 22.06 6.59 32.20
N GLU A 528 22.27 5.28 31.98
CA GLU A 528 22.41 4.73 30.62
C GLU A 528 21.16 5.00 29.77
N TYR A 529 19.97 4.89 30.37
CA TYR A 529 18.72 5.19 29.68
C TYR A 529 18.58 6.68 29.34
N GLU A 530 18.94 7.59 30.26
CA GLU A 530 18.91 9.03 30.01
C GLU A 530 19.87 9.44 28.89
N LEU A 531 21.11 8.96 28.94
CA LEU A 531 22.11 9.22 27.90
C LEU A 531 21.71 8.61 26.56
N PHE A 532 21.13 7.42 26.54
CA PHE A 532 20.58 6.83 25.32
C PHE A 532 19.46 7.71 24.74
N ARG A 533 18.57 8.25 25.56
CA ARG A 533 17.54 9.21 25.12
C ARG A 533 18.15 10.45 24.48
N GLU A 534 19.24 10.99 25.05
CA GLU A 534 19.93 12.14 24.47
C GLU A 534 20.53 11.82 23.10
N VAL A 535 21.19 10.67 22.94
CA VAL A 535 21.73 10.22 21.66
C VAL A 535 20.58 10.06 20.65
N ARG A 536 19.50 9.39 21.03
CA ARG A 536 18.33 9.20 20.17
C ARG A 536 17.71 10.54 19.77
N GLN A 537 17.64 11.51 20.68
CA GLN A 537 17.09 12.84 20.37
C GLN A 537 17.98 13.58 19.36
N LYS A 538 19.31 13.53 19.49
CA LYS A 538 20.24 14.12 18.52
C LYS A 538 20.06 13.54 17.11
N VAL A 539 19.78 12.26 17.01
CA VAL A 539 19.46 11.63 15.71
C VAL A 539 18.10 12.12 15.22
N ALA A 540 17.08 12.22 16.11
CA ALA A 540 15.77 12.73 15.75
C ALA A 540 15.78 14.17 15.23
N ASP A 541 16.66 15.01 15.77
CA ASP A 541 16.78 16.43 15.38
C ASP A 541 17.24 16.58 13.90
N GLU A 542 17.90 15.56 13.34
CA GLU A 542 18.37 15.52 11.96
C GLU A 542 17.41 14.81 10.98
N VAL A 543 16.16 14.61 11.37
CA VAL A 543 15.15 13.85 10.61
C VAL A 543 15.02 14.30 9.15
N VAL A 544 15.07 15.61 8.89
CA VAL A 544 14.94 16.20 7.53
C VAL A 544 16.08 15.74 6.61
N ARG A 545 17.33 15.79 7.10
CA ARG A 545 18.52 15.34 6.36
C ARG A 545 18.47 13.84 6.10
N ILE A 546 18.10 13.07 7.11
CA ILE A 546 18.02 11.61 7.04
C ILE A 546 16.96 11.19 6.03
N GLN A 547 15.77 11.79 6.05
CA GLN A 547 14.70 11.48 5.09
C GLN A 547 15.09 11.85 3.66
N LYS A 548 15.73 12.99 3.45
CA LYS A 548 16.22 13.39 2.14
C LYS A 548 17.24 12.39 1.59
N THR A 549 18.16 11.94 2.43
CA THR A 549 19.15 10.93 2.10
C THR A 549 18.51 9.58 1.81
N ALA A 550 17.55 9.14 2.63
CA ALA A 550 16.82 7.90 2.44
C ALA A 550 16.08 7.87 1.09
N LYS A 551 15.41 8.97 0.72
CA LYS A 551 14.75 9.11 -0.60
C LYS A 551 15.75 9.08 -1.76
N ALA A 552 16.92 9.66 -1.60
CA ALA A 552 17.99 9.57 -2.60
C ALA A 552 18.51 8.14 -2.75
N VAL A 553 18.79 7.45 -1.66
CA VAL A 553 19.22 6.04 -1.65
C VAL A 553 18.18 5.14 -2.30
N ALA A 554 16.89 5.33 -1.99
CA ALA A 554 15.79 4.58 -2.58
C ALA A 554 15.72 4.73 -4.10
N GLN A 555 15.86 5.95 -4.62
CA GLN A 555 15.86 6.21 -6.06
C GLN A 555 17.11 5.64 -6.76
N ILE A 556 18.29 5.76 -6.17
CA ILE A 556 19.53 5.16 -6.69
C ILE A 556 19.34 3.64 -6.84
N ASP A 557 18.79 3.00 -5.83
CA ASP A 557 18.49 1.56 -5.84
C ASP A 557 17.49 1.17 -6.95
N VAL A 558 16.45 1.97 -7.16
CA VAL A 558 15.47 1.77 -8.25
C VAL A 558 16.14 1.84 -9.61
N PHE A 559 16.95 2.88 -9.89
CA PHE A 559 17.58 3.01 -11.21
C PHE A 559 18.65 1.94 -11.44
N ALA A 560 19.39 1.56 -10.41
CA ALA A 560 20.31 0.42 -10.46
C ALA A 560 19.55 -0.90 -10.73
N SER A 561 18.39 -1.10 -10.13
CA SER A 561 17.50 -2.25 -10.37
C SER A 561 17.01 -2.28 -11.81
N LEU A 562 16.43 -1.18 -12.31
CA LEU A 562 15.91 -1.08 -13.68
C LEU A 562 17.01 -1.27 -14.74
N ALA A 563 18.20 -0.72 -14.50
CA ALA A 563 19.37 -0.91 -15.35
C ALA A 563 19.81 -2.40 -15.40
N THR A 564 19.86 -3.05 -14.25
CA THR A 564 20.18 -4.48 -14.14
C THR A 564 19.17 -5.34 -14.90
N VAL A 565 17.87 -5.04 -14.75
CA VAL A 565 16.80 -5.75 -15.47
C VAL A 565 16.90 -5.53 -16.97
N ALA A 566 17.19 -4.31 -17.42
CA ALA A 566 17.35 -3.97 -18.82
C ALA A 566 18.49 -4.74 -19.47
N GLU A 567 19.64 -4.81 -18.82
CA GLU A 567 20.80 -5.57 -19.31
C GLU A 567 20.51 -7.08 -19.33
N GLN A 568 20.04 -7.64 -18.23
CA GLN A 568 19.80 -9.10 -18.10
C GLN A 568 18.76 -9.64 -19.08
N ASN A 569 17.77 -8.83 -19.47
CA ASN A 569 16.67 -9.24 -20.32
C ASN A 569 16.73 -8.64 -21.73
N ASN A 570 17.82 -7.96 -22.10
CA ASN A 570 17.96 -7.28 -23.40
C ASN A 570 16.77 -6.37 -23.70
N TYR A 571 16.46 -5.46 -22.81
CA TYR A 571 15.45 -4.43 -23.00
C TYR A 571 16.05 -3.24 -23.71
N CYS A 572 15.27 -2.59 -24.57
CA CYS A 572 15.71 -1.42 -25.30
C CYS A 572 15.17 -0.12 -24.67
N ARG A 573 15.94 0.97 -24.84
CA ARG A 573 15.46 2.32 -24.53
C ARG A 573 14.36 2.71 -25.49
N PRO A 574 13.11 3.02 -25.04
CA PRO A 574 12.07 3.49 -25.92
C PRO A 574 12.30 4.96 -26.31
N LYS A 575 11.73 5.37 -27.47
CA LYS A 575 11.70 6.74 -27.94
C LYS A 575 10.30 7.30 -27.77
N LEU A 576 10.19 8.37 -26.99
CA LEU A 576 8.90 9.05 -26.78
C LEU A 576 8.57 9.96 -27.97
N ASN A 577 7.29 10.08 -28.31
CA ASN A 577 6.82 10.98 -29.36
C ASN A 577 5.51 11.68 -28.95
N GLU A 578 5.26 12.85 -29.55
CA GLU A 578 4.08 13.69 -29.31
C GLU A 578 2.93 13.37 -30.28
N LYS A 579 3.17 12.53 -31.30
CA LYS A 579 2.17 12.19 -32.32
C LYS A 579 1.19 11.11 -31.87
N GLY A 580 1.32 10.62 -30.65
CA GLY A 580 0.51 9.53 -30.12
C GLY A 580 0.76 8.19 -30.81
N LEU A 581 1.88 8.02 -31.54
CA LEU A 581 2.24 6.80 -32.24
C LEU A 581 2.78 5.75 -31.27
N ILE A 582 2.25 4.54 -31.32
CA ILE A 582 2.79 3.35 -30.66
C ILE A 582 3.29 2.40 -31.77
N ASP A 583 4.62 2.28 -31.90
CA ASP A 583 5.29 1.42 -32.88
C ASP A 583 6.33 0.58 -32.16
N ILE A 584 5.97 -0.67 -31.85
CA ILE A 584 6.79 -1.64 -31.12
C ILE A 584 7.22 -2.72 -32.09
N LYS A 585 8.52 -2.99 -32.19
CA LYS A 585 9.10 -4.06 -33.01
C LYS A 585 9.64 -5.16 -32.14
N ASP A 586 9.28 -6.39 -32.49
CA ASP A 586 9.66 -7.61 -31.77
C ASP A 586 9.40 -7.47 -30.24
N GLY A 587 8.21 -6.99 -29.89
CA GLY A 587 7.77 -6.87 -28.50
C GLY A 587 7.60 -8.23 -27.83
N ARG A 588 7.98 -8.33 -26.55
CA ARG A 588 7.87 -9.53 -25.72
C ARG A 588 7.08 -9.24 -24.47
N HIS A 589 6.42 -10.25 -23.93
CA HIS A 589 5.70 -10.09 -22.66
C HIS A 589 6.67 -10.23 -21.48
N PRO A 590 6.90 -9.18 -20.70
CA PRO A 590 7.97 -9.16 -19.68
C PRO A 590 7.87 -10.28 -18.64
N VAL A 591 6.66 -10.66 -18.28
CA VAL A 591 6.42 -11.71 -17.27
C VAL A 591 6.45 -13.09 -17.92
N VAL A 592 5.70 -13.29 -19.02
CA VAL A 592 5.56 -14.60 -19.65
C VAL A 592 6.90 -15.10 -20.18
N GLU A 593 7.73 -14.25 -20.80
CA GLU A 593 9.05 -14.64 -21.29
C GLU A 593 9.96 -15.20 -20.18
N ARG A 594 9.75 -14.78 -18.92
CA ARG A 594 10.51 -15.28 -17.75
C ARG A 594 9.91 -16.52 -17.08
N MET A 595 8.62 -16.76 -17.30
CA MET A 595 7.92 -17.92 -16.74
C MET A 595 8.06 -19.16 -17.63
N ILE A 596 8.28 -18.99 -18.94
CA ILE A 596 8.49 -20.09 -19.88
C ILE A 596 9.87 -20.68 -19.66
N GLN A 597 9.93 -22.00 -19.38
CA GLN A 597 11.19 -22.68 -19.06
C GLN A 597 11.83 -23.41 -20.24
N ASN A 598 11.03 -23.87 -21.22
CA ASN A 598 11.49 -24.80 -22.28
C ASN A 598 11.25 -24.32 -23.73
N GLU A 599 10.66 -23.14 -23.90
CA GLU A 599 10.36 -22.59 -25.23
C GLU A 599 10.84 -21.14 -25.30
N MET A 600 11.19 -20.67 -26.50
CA MET A 600 11.45 -19.24 -26.71
C MET A 600 10.14 -18.48 -26.87
N PHE A 601 10.04 -17.33 -26.26
CA PHE A 601 8.89 -16.43 -26.42
C PHE A 601 8.83 -15.92 -27.88
N VAL A 602 7.67 -15.98 -28.51
CA VAL A 602 7.46 -15.45 -29.86
C VAL A 602 7.16 -13.96 -29.79
N ALA A 603 8.12 -13.16 -30.26
CA ALA A 603 8.00 -11.72 -30.30
C ALA A 603 7.00 -11.24 -31.34
N ASN A 604 6.26 -10.15 -31.06
CA ASN A 604 5.24 -9.60 -31.94
C ASN A 604 5.40 -8.08 -32.11
N ASP A 605 5.08 -7.56 -33.28
CA ASP A 605 4.99 -6.14 -33.56
C ASP A 605 3.64 -5.58 -33.14
N THR A 606 3.62 -4.33 -32.68
CA THR A 606 2.40 -3.58 -32.41
C THR A 606 2.51 -2.22 -33.07
N TYR A 607 1.49 -1.84 -33.85
CA TYR A 607 1.42 -0.53 -34.48
C TYR A 607 0.03 0.07 -34.26
N LEU A 608 -0.05 1.20 -33.57
CA LEU A 608 -1.27 1.99 -33.38
C LEU A 608 -0.96 3.47 -33.60
N ASP A 609 -1.82 4.17 -34.30
CA ASP A 609 -1.71 5.61 -34.55
C ASP A 609 -3.05 6.33 -34.29
N ASN A 610 -3.06 7.67 -34.37
CA ASN A 610 -4.27 8.46 -34.22
C ASN A 610 -5.02 8.62 -35.55
N GLY A 611 -4.56 7.97 -36.62
CA GLY A 611 -5.11 8.09 -37.97
C GLY A 611 -5.67 6.75 -38.51
N SER A 612 -4.89 6.12 -39.37
CA SER A 612 -5.31 4.95 -40.15
C SER A 612 -5.33 3.64 -39.40
N ASN A 613 -4.65 3.51 -38.28
CA ASN A 613 -4.62 2.28 -37.47
C ASN A 613 -4.88 2.60 -35.98
N ARG A 614 -6.04 3.14 -35.69
CA ARG A 614 -6.47 3.48 -34.34
C ARG A 614 -7.00 2.27 -33.60
N VAL A 615 -7.77 1.44 -34.29
CA VAL A 615 -8.35 0.21 -33.74
C VAL A 615 -7.83 -0.99 -34.49
N SER A 616 -7.22 -1.94 -33.80
CA SER A 616 -6.80 -3.22 -34.34
C SER A 616 -7.75 -4.32 -33.85
N ILE A 617 -8.56 -4.88 -34.74
CA ILE A 617 -9.40 -6.04 -34.45
C ILE A 617 -8.56 -7.29 -34.61
N ILE A 618 -8.49 -8.12 -33.55
CA ILE A 618 -7.64 -9.30 -33.49
C ILE A 618 -8.51 -10.54 -33.38
N THR A 619 -8.52 -11.35 -34.46
CA THR A 619 -9.28 -12.61 -34.53
C THR A 619 -8.39 -13.83 -34.32
N GLY A 620 -9.01 -14.97 -33.99
CA GLY A 620 -8.34 -16.23 -33.77
C GLY A 620 -8.76 -16.94 -32.49
N PRO A 621 -8.34 -18.18 -32.26
CA PRO A 621 -8.75 -18.99 -31.12
C PRO A 621 -8.16 -18.49 -29.79
N ASN A 622 -8.86 -18.75 -28.68
CA ASN A 622 -8.53 -18.20 -27.37
C ASN A 622 -7.18 -18.68 -26.81
N MET A 623 -6.76 -19.91 -27.12
CA MET A 623 -5.47 -20.44 -26.64
C MET A 623 -4.27 -20.02 -27.49
N ALA A 624 -4.47 -19.25 -28.53
CA ALA A 624 -3.40 -18.91 -29.48
C ALA A 624 -2.53 -17.70 -29.03
N GLY A 625 -2.91 -17.00 -27.95
CA GLY A 625 -2.08 -15.93 -27.36
C GLY A 625 -2.55 -14.51 -27.63
N LYS A 626 -3.81 -14.26 -28.07
CA LYS A 626 -4.38 -12.92 -28.28
C LYS A 626 -4.27 -12.03 -27.02
N SER A 627 -4.82 -12.50 -25.90
CA SER A 627 -4.82 -11.77 -24.64
C SER A 627 -3.41 -11.49 -24.12
N THR A 628 -2.47 -12.44 -24.31
CA THR A 628 -1.04 -12.27 -23.97
C THR A 628 -0.40 -11.16 -24.81
N TYR A 629 -0.68 -11.12 -26.12
CA TYR A 629 -0.20 -10.06 -27.02
C TYR A 629 -0.74 -8.68 -26.66
N MET A 630 -2.02 -8.59 -26.35
CA MET A 630 -2.61 -7.30 -25.96
C MET A 630 -2.08 -6.79 -24.64
N ARG A 631 -1.97 -7.67 -23.62
CA ARG A 631 -1.37 -7.33 -22.33
C ARG A 631 0.11 -6.95 -22.49
N GLN A 632 0.87 -7.65 -23.32
CA GLN A 632 2.24 -7.30 -23.68
C GLN A 632 2.36 -5.86 -24.18
N SER A 633 1.50 -5.46 -25.10
CA SER A 633 1.50 -4.11 -25.67
C SER A 633 1.20 -3.04 -24.60
N ALA A 634 0.20 -3.28 -23.76
CA ALA A 634 -0.12 -2.38 -22.64
C ALA A 634 1.02 -2.29 -21.63
N LEU A 635 1.65 -3.41 -21.26
CA LEU A 635 2.78 -3.44 -20.33
C LEU A 635 4.01 -2.73 -20.89
N ILE A 636 4.29 -2.84 -22.18
CA ILE A 636 5.40 -2.12 -22.83
C ILE A 636 5.17 -0.60 -22.77
N VAL A 637 3.95 -0.14 -23.05
CA VAL A 637 3.58 1.28 -22.95
C VAL A 637 3.70 1.77 -21.51
N LEU A 638 3.18 0.99 -20.56
CA LEU A 638 3.26 1.31 -19.14
C LEU A 638 4.72 1.36 -18.66
N MET A 639 5.55 0.38 -19.01
CA MET A 639 6.99 0.36 -18.67
C MET A 639 7.71 1.57 -19.24
N ALA A 640 7.41 1.99 -20.48
CA ALA A 640 7.98 3.21 -21.04
C ALA A 640 7.64 4.43 -20.17
N GLN A 641 6.40 4.57 -19.70
CA GLN A 641 5.99 5.71 -18.88
C GLN A 641 6.37 5.60 -17.40
N ILE A 642 6.73 4.42 -16.91
CA ILE A 642 7.46 4.27 -15.64
C ILE A 642 8.85 4.94 -15.72
N GLY A 643 9.41 5.08 -16.93
CA GLY A 643 10.78 5.46 -17.17
C GLY A 643 11.73 4.26 -17.19
N SER A 644 11.23 3.06 -17.51
CA SER A 644 12.00 1.83 -17.67
C SER A 644 12.28 1.54 -19.15
N PHE A 645 13.35 0.80 -19.43
CA PHE A 645 13.54 0.17 -20.70
C PHE A 645 12.51 -0.96 -20.92
N VAL A 646 12.24 -1.31 -22.17
CA VAL A 646 11.12 -2.16 -22.55
C VAL A 646 11.55 -3.42 -23.28
N PRO A 647 10.82 -4.55 -23.13
CA PRO A 647 11.10 -5.82 -23.77
C PRO A 647 10.74 -5.80 -25.25
N ALA A 648 11.54 -5.11 -26.05
CA ALA A 648 11.37 -5.00 -27.50
C ALA A 648 12.74 -4.83 -28.19
N LYS A 649 12.77 -5.03 -29.50
CA LYS A 649 13.95 -4.68 -30.31
C LYS A 649 14.06 -3.17 -30.51
N SER A 650 12.92 -2.51 -30.71
CA SER A 650 12.80 -1.06 -30.71
C SER A 650 11.36 -0.66 -30.40
N ALA A 651 11.16 0.49 -29.73
CA ALA A 651 9.84 1.00 -29.41
C ALA A 651 9.80 2.52 -29.60
N LYS A 652 8.74 3.00 -30.28
CA LYS A 652 8.36 4.42 -30.30
C LYS A 652 7.03 4.53 -29.63
N ILE A 653 6.97 5.25 -28.51
CA ILE A 653 5.80 5.28 -27.65
C ILE A 653 5.26 6.72 -27.57
N GLY A 654 4.02 6.89 -28.03
CA GLY A 654 3.25 8.09 -27.75
C GLY A 654 2.71 8.02 -26.33
N ILE A 655 2.88 9.11 -25.58
CA ILE A 655 2.43 9.19 -24.19
C ILE A 655 0.91 9.01 -24.15
N VAL A 656 0.45 8.14 -23.25
CA VAL A 656 -0.97 7.89 -22.98
C VAL A 656 -1.34 8.41 -21.59
N ASP A 657 -2.54 8.94 -21.47
CA ASP A 657 -3.06 9.46 -20.21
C ASP A 657 -3.67 8.36 -19.31
N ARG A 658 -4.19 7.31 -19.95
CA ARG A 658 -4.86 6.18 -19.30
C ARG A 658 -4.63 4.87 -20.05
N ILE A 659 -4.57 3.79 -19.32
CA ILE A 659 -4.70 2.44 -19.87
C ILE A 659 -5.94 1.82 -19.24
N PHE A 660 -6.84 1.32 -20.09
CA PHE A 660 -7.98 0.54 -19.66
C PHE A 660 -7.90 -0.87 -20.22
N THR A 661 -8.25 -1.84 -19.38
CA THR A 661 -8.30 -3.24 -19.81
C THR A 661 -9.61 -3.88 -19.40
N ARG A 662 -10.23 -4.56 -20.36
CA ARG A 662 -11.29 -5.51 -20.12
C ARG A 662 -10.82 -6.86 -20.64
N VAL A 663 -10.46 -7.79 -19.75
CA VAL A 663 -9.90 -9.09 -20.10
C VAL A 663 -10.52 -10.19 -19.25
N GLY A 664 -11.22 -11.13 -19.92
CA GLY A 664 -11.79 -12.34 -19.31
C GLY A 664 -12.87 -12.07 -18.25
N ALA A 665 -13.81 -12.99 -18.07
CA ALA A 665 -14.74 -12.93 -16.95
C ALA A 665 -14.07 -13.51 -15.71
N SER A 666 -13.95 -12.72 -14.64
CA SER A 666 -13.84 -13.26 -13.29
C SER A 666 -15.25 -13.33 -12.72
N ASP A 667 -15.70 -14.53 -12.38
CA ASP A 667 -16.94 -14.70 -11.62
C ASP A 667 -16.77 -14.02 -10.25
N ASP A 668 -17.40 -12.88 -10.07
CA ASP A 668 -17.53 -12.24 -8.77
C ASP A 668 -18.81 -12.74 -8.09
N LEU A 669 -18.71 -13.94 -7.52
CA LEU A 669 -19.80 -14.56 -6.76
C LEU A 669 -20.21 -13.72 -5.54
N ALA A 670 -19.32 -12.85 -5.06
CA ALA A 670 -19.56 -12.05 -3.87
C ALA A 670 -20.52 -10.87 -4.12
N SER A 671 -20.54 -10.31 -5.34
CA SER A 671 -21.42 -9.18 -5.70
C SER A 671 -22.83 -9.59 -6.09
N GLY A 672 -23.08 -10.88 -6.34
CA GLY A 672 -24.38 -11.39 -6.83
C GLY A 672 -24.77 -10.89 -8.23
N GLN A 673 -23.88 -10.20 -8.93
CA GLN A 673 -24.11 -9.71 -10.30
C GLN A 673 -23.78 -10.80 -11.33
N SER A 674 -24.52 -10.81 -12.43
CA SER A 674 -24.20 -11.69 -13.54
C SER A 674 -22.89 -11.26 -14.21
N THR A 675 -22.13 -12.25 -14.72
CA THR A 675 -20.86 -11.98 -15.46
C THR A 675 -21.02 -10.99 -16.57
N PHE A 676 -22.17 -11.00 -17.25
CA PHE A 676 -22.51 -10.05 -18.32
C PHE A 676 -22.74 -8.64 -17.78
N MET A 677 -23.38 -8.48 -16.61
CA MET A 677 -23.59 -7.16 -16.00
C MET A 677 -22.25 -6.54 -15.56
N VAL A 678 -21.37 -7.33 -14.98
CA VAL A 678 -20.02 -6.89 -14.62
C VAL A 678 -19.25 -6.47 -15.87
N GLU A 679 -19.32 -7.24 -16.96
CA GLU A 679 -18.70 -6.90 -18.23
C GLU A 679 -19.21 -5.57 -18.78
N MET A 680 -20.54 -5.37 -18.81
CA MET A 680 -21.14 -4.14 -19.33
C MET A 680 -20.82 -2.93 -18.44
N SER A 681 -20.73 -3.11 -17.14
CA SER A 681 -20.34 -2.04 -16.21
C SER A 681 -18.88 -1.61 -16.44
N GLU A 682 -17.97 -2.56 -16.67
CA GLU A 682 -16.58 -2.26 -17.02
C GLU A 682 -16.47 -1.54 -18.37
N VAL A 683 -17.18 -2.02 -19.40
CA VAL A 683 -17.22 -1.36 -20.72
C VAL A 683 -17.79 0.04 -20.60
N ALA A 684 -18.89 0.23 -19.87
CA ALA A 684 -19.48 1.56 -19.63
C ALA A 684 -18.49 2.49 -18.92
N ASN A 685 -17.77 2.00 -17.92
CA ASN A 685 -16.72 2.75 -17.25
C ASN A 685 -15.61 3.19 -18.23
N ILE A 686 -15.16 2.29 -19.10
CA ILE A 686 -14.16 2.59 -20.11
C ILE A 686 -14.65 3.67 -21.08
N LEU A 687 -15.83 3.48 -21.67
CA LEU A 687 -16.36 4.41 -22.68
C LEU A 687 -16.63 5.81 -22.12
N ARG A 688 -17.06 5.92 -20.85
CA ARG A 688 -17.28 7.21 -20.18
C ARG A 688 -15.97 7.91 -19.81
N ASN A 689 -14.93 7.15 -19.55
CA ASN A 689 -13.71 7.64 -18.88
C ASN A 689 -12.46 7.70 -19.77
N ALA A 690 -12.46 7.03 -20.92
CA ALA A 690 -11.38 7.10 -21.87
C ALA A 690 -11.34 8.46 -22.59
N THR A 691 -10.16 8.82 -23.09
CA THR A 691 -9.91 9.99 -23.93
C THR A 691 -9.28 9.55 -25.25
N SER A 692 -9.12 10.47 -26.20
CA SER A 692 -8.41 10.19 -27.47
C SER A 692 -6.93 9.81 -27.25
N ASN A 693 -6.35 10.14 -26.10
CA ASN A 693 -4.99 9.78 -25.74
C ASN A 693 -4.89 8.46 -24.96
N SER A 694 -6.00 7.83 -24.65
CA SER A 694 -6.03 6.57 -23.91
C SER A 694 -5.65 5.36 -24.77
N LEU A 695 -5.17 4.30 -24.12
CA LEU A 695 -4.97 2.98 -24.72
C LEU A 695 -5.98 1.99 -24.14
N LEU A 696 -6.77 1.38 -25.00
CA LEU A 696 -7.81 0.43 -24.62
C LEU A 696 -7.41 -1.00 -25.01
N ILE A 697 -7.58 -1.92 -24.09
CA ILE A 697 -7.38 -3.37 -24.30
C ILE A 697 -8.71 -4.06 -24.01
N LEU A 698 -9.41 -4.45 -25.06
CA LEU A 698 -10.75 -5.03 -24.98
C LEU A 698 -10.72 -6.46 -25.50
N ASP A 699 -11.02 -7.41 -24.62
CA ASP A 699 -10.96 -8.83 -24.91
C ASP A 699 -12.35 -9.47 -24.79
N GLU A 700 -12.86 -10.02 -25.88
CA GLU A 700 -14.09 -10.80 -25.97
C GLU A 700 -15.35 -10.07 -25.45
N ILE A 701 -15.57 -8.83 -25.85
CA ILE A 701 -16.77 -8.08 -25.52
C ILE A 701 -18.03 -8.73 -26.13
N GLY A 702 -19.08 -8.86 -25.32
CA GLY A 702 -20.39 -9.40 -25.76
C GLY A 702 -20.51 -10.92 -25.61
N ARG A 703 -19.54 -11.61 -25.01
CA ARG A 703 -19.56 -13.08 -24.89
C ARG A 703 -20.60 -13.61 -23.87
N GLY A 704 -20.99 -12.79 -22.90
CA GLY A 704 -21.89 -13.19 -21.79
C GLY A 704 -23.37 -13.22 -22.15
N THR A 705 -23.78 -12.98 -23.42
CA THR A 705 -25.16 -12.92 -23.87
C THR A 705 -25.40 -13.68 -25.17
N SER A 706 -26.58 -13.53 -25.80
CA SER A 706 -26.88 -14.16 -27.09
C SER A 706 -25.92 -13.66 -28.17
N THR A 707 -25.64 -14.50 -29.18
CA THR A 707 -24.69 -14.17 -30.24
C THR A 707 -25.03 -12.85 -30.96
N PHE A 708 -26.32 -12.61 -31.27
CA PHE A 708 -26.74 -11.42 -31.98
C PHE A 708 -26.64 -10.16 -31.12
N ASP A 709 -27.04 -10.23 -29.84
CA ASP A 709 -26.91 -9.11 -28.92
C ASP A 709 -25.44 -8.78 -28.66
N GLY A 710 -24.63 -9.80 -28.40
CA GLY A 710 -23.20 -9.66 -28.17
C GLY A 710 -22.45 -9.05 -29.35
N LEU A 711 -22.73 -9.53 -30.59
CA LEU A 711 -22.17 -8.99 -31.81
C LEU A 711 -22.59 -7.51 -32.01
N SER A 712 -23.87 -7.21 -31.81
CA SER A 712 -24.40 -5.85 -31.97
C SER A 712 -23.74 -4.86 -31.02
N ILE A 713 -23.58 -5.26 -29.73
CA ILE A 713 -22.88 -4.45 -28.73
C ILE A 713 -21.42 -4.26 -29.11
N ALA A 714 -20.70 -5.35 -29.44
CA ALA A 714 -19.30 -5.28 -29.83
C ALA A 714 -19.08 -4.38 -31.05
N TRP A 715 -19.96 -4.49 -32.05
CA TRP A 715 -19.94 -3.65 -33.27
C TRP A 715 -20.10 -2.16 -32.92
N ALA A 716 -21.14 -1.82 -32.14
CA ALA A 716 -21.41 -0.45 -31.72
C ALA A 716 -20.26 0.14 -30.87
N VAL A 717 -19.66 -0.67 -30.00
CA VAL A 717 -18.49 -0.27 -29.19
C VAL A 717 -17.31 0.08 -30.09
N VAL A 718 -17.01 -0.72 -31.14
CA VAL A 718 -15.92 -0.44 -32.08
C VAL A 718 -16.20 0.84 -32.88
N GLU A 719 -17.44 1.03 -33.36
CA GLU A 719 -17.84 2.26 -34.06
C GLU A 719 -17.67 3.49 -33.15
N HIS A 720 -18.10 3.42 -31.91
CA HIS A 720 -17.96 4.52 -30.93
C HIS A 720 -16.49 4.87 -30.68
N ILE A 721 -15.65 3.86 -30.44
CA ILE A 721 -14.22 4.05 -30.13
C ILE A 721 -13.47 4.59 -31.34
N SER A 722 -13.74 4.07 -32.54
CA SER A 722 -13.04 4.45 -33.76
C SER A 722 -13.32 5.88 -34.21
N ASN A 723 -14.47 6.43 -33.83
CA ASN A 723 -14.90 7.76 -34.23
C ASN A 723 -14.16 8.86 -33.41
N PRO A 724 -13.33 9.70 -34.05
CA PRO A 724 -12.56 10.74 -33.34
C PRO A 724 -13.42 11.87 -32.76
N ARG A 725 -14.68 11.99 -33.19
CA ARG A 725 -15.60 12.98 -32.60
C ARG A 725 -16.26 12.45 -31.31
N LEU A 726 -16.38 11.14 -31.17
CA LEU A 726 -16.95 10.50 -29.96
C LEU A 726 -15.87 10.19 -28.96
N LEU A 727 -14.88 9.37 -29.34
CA LEU A 727 -13.80 8.99 -28.46
C LEU A 727 -12.43 9.07 -29.15
N GLY A 728 -12.21 8.29 -30.22
CA GLY A 728 -10.95 8.30 -30.95
C GLY A 728 -9.75 7.66 -30.23
N ALA A 729 -9.97 6.73 -29.30
CA ALA A 729 -8.91 6.09 -28.53
C ALA A 729 -8.20 4.99 -29.28
N LYS A 730 -6.89 4.82 -29.04
CA LYS A 730 -6.09 3.70 -29.55
C LYS A 730 -6.53 2.40 -28.88
N THR A 731 -6.87 1.39 -29.68
CA THR A 731 -7.52 0.18 -29.14
C THR A 731 -6.98 -1.10 -29.77
N LEU A 732 -6.67 -2.08 -28.94
CA LEU A 732 -6.54 -3.48 -29.31
C LEU A 732 -7.82 -4.21 -28.90
N PHE A 733 -8.53 -4.76 -29.87
CA PHE A 733 -9.84 -5.37 -29.69
C PHE A 733 -9.78 -6.84 -30.11
N ALA A 734 -9.70 -7.77 -29.17
CA ALA A 734 -9.78 -9.19 -29.49
C ALA A 734 -11.22 -9.69 -29.47
N THR A 735 -11.56 -10.49 -30.45
CA THR A 735 -12.90 -11.02 -30.60
C THR A 735 -12.90 -12.42 -31.23
N HIS A 736 -13.98 -13.14 -30.97
CA HIS A 736 -14.32 -14.39 -31.67
C HIS A 736 -15.41 -14.19 -32.73
N TYR A 737 -15.98 -12.96 -32.81
CA TYR A 737 -16.93 -12.58 -33.85
C TYR A 737 -16.18 -12.23 -35.14
N HIS A 738 -16.22 -13.15 -36.12
CA HIS A 738 -15.54 -12.95 -37.43
C HIS A 738 -16.20 -11.81 -38.21
N GLU A 739 -17.47 -11.58 -37.99
CA GLU A 739 -18.27 -10.53 -38.64
C GLU A 739 -17.72 -9.12 -38.37
N LEU A 740 -17.06 -8.90 -37.22
CA LEU A 740 -16.41 -7.62 -36.94
C LEU A 740 -15.26 -7.29 -37.90
N THR A 741 -14.72 -8.27 -38.61
CA THR A 741 -13.67 -8.02 -39.62
C THR A 741 -14.16 -7.20 -40.79
N GLU A 742 -15.48 -7.16 -41.05
CA GLU A 742 -16.08 -6.32 -42.08
C GLU A 742 -15.96 -4.82 -41.80
N LEU A 743 -15.65 -4.42 -40.56
CA LEU A 743 -15.42 -3.03 -40.21
C LEU A 743 -14.17 -2.43 -40.86
N GLU A 744 -13.18 -3.25 -41.21
CA GLU A 744 -12.08 -2.83 -42.08
C GLU A 744 -12.63 -2.54 -43.46
N GLY A 745 -12.53 -1.39 -43.97
CA GLY A 745 -13.13 -0.94 -45.21
C GLY A 745 -14.42 -0.15 -45.09
N LYS A 746 -15.18 -0.31 -43.98
CA LYS A 746 -16.28 0.58 -43.60
C LYS A 746 -15.80 1.76 -42.76
N LEU A 747 -14.82 1.53 -41.89
CA LEU A 747 -14.18 2.51 -41.02
C LEU A 747 -12.71 2.68 -41.38
N ASN A 748 -12.30 3.94 -41.64
CA ASN A 748 -10.93 4.21 -42.14
C ASN A 748 -9.82 3.97 -41.12
N SER A 749 -10.16 3.88 -39.82
CA SER A 749 -9.20 3.77 -38.73
C SER A 749 -9.15 2.38 -38.10
N VAL A 750 -9.87 1.40 -38.69
CA VAL A 750 -9.95 0.03 -38.22
C VAL A 750 -9.15 -0.90 -39.15
N ASN A 751 -8.32 -1.75 -38.59
CA ASN A 751 -7.55 -2.75 -39.32
C ASN A 751 -7.69 -4.12 -38.65
N ASN A 752 -7.68 -5.16 -39.48
CA ASN A 752 -7.81 -6.53 -39.03
C ASN A 752 -6.45 -7.20 -38.87
N TYR A 753 -6.34 -7.95 -37.81
CA TYR A 753 -5.20 -8.81 -37.53
C TYR A 753 -5.70 -10.18 -37.08
N CYS A 754 -4.87 -11.21 -37.32
CA CYS A 754 -5.17 -12.54 -36.84
C CYS A 754 -3.90 -13.23 -36.31
N ILE A 755 -4.11 -14.27 -35.52
CA ILE A 755 -2.99 -15.16 -35.14
C ILE A 755 -2.68 -16.11 -36.24
N ALA A 756 -1.42 -16.18 -36.69
CA ALA A 756 -0.95 -17.11 -37.66
C ALA A 756 -1.06 -18.56 -37.17
N VAL A 757 -1.72 -19.40 -37.94
CA VAL A 757 -1.93 -20.82 -37.68
C VAL A 757 -1.30 -21.61 -38.83
N LYS A 758 -0.62 -22.69 -38.50
CA LYS A 758 -0.12 -23.64 -39.51
C LYS A 758 -0.94 -24.92 -39.41
N GLU A 759 -1.69 -25.23 -40.45
CA GLU A 759 -2.42 -26.47 -40.58
C GLU A 759 -1.46 -27.59 -40.97
N LYS A 760 -1.54 -28.72 -40.29
CA LYS A 760 -0.76 -29.95 -40.61
C LYS A 760 -1.72 -31.13 -40.61
N GLY A 761 -2.43 -31.32 -41.76
CA GLY A 761 -3.55 -32.27 -41.85
C GLY A 761 -4.71 -31.84 -40.96
N ASP A 762 -5.20 -32.71 -40.09
CA ASP A 762 -6.25 -32.47 -39.13
C ASP A 762 -5.75 -31.75 -37.85
N ASP A 763 -4.44 -31.57 -37.71
CA ASP A 763 -3.84 -30.91 -36.55
C ASP A 763 -3.47 -29.46 -36.87
N ILE A 764 -3.54 -28.61 -35.86
CA ILE A 764 -3.16 -27.21 -35.98
C ILE A 764 -1.99 -26.89 -35.04
N VAL A 765 -1.10 -26.02 -35.51
CA VAL A 765 -0.03 -25.45 -34.69
C VAL A 765 -0.20 -23.95 -34.67
N PHE A 766 -0.41 -23.40 -33.46
CA PHE A 766 -0.46 -21.96 -33.24
C PHE A 766 0.95 -21.39 -33.28
N LEU A 767 1.23 -20.54 -34.27
CA LEU A 767 2.53 -19.89 -34.39
C LEU A 767 2.73 -18.74 -33.41
N ARG A 768 1.67 -18.35 -32.68
CA ARG A 768 1.67 -17.24 -31.71
C ARG A 768 2.15 -15.90 -32.29
N LYS A 769 2.11 -15.78 -33.65
CA LYS A 769 2.50 -14.58 -34.40
C LYS A 769 1.26 -13.85 -34.91
N ILE A 770 1.19 -12.54 -34.60
CA ILE A 770 0.14 -11.66 -35.11
C ILE A 770 0.51 -11.20 -36.52
N VAL A 771 -0.41 -11.35 -37.43
CA VAL A 771 -0.26 -10.97 -38.85
C VAL A 771 -1.46 -10.14 -39.30
N LYS A 772 -1.28 -9.29 -40.31
CA LYS A 772 -2.36 -8.48 -40.87
C LYS A 772 -3.32 -9.40 -41.66
N GLY A 773 -4.64 -9.13 -41.47
CA GLY A 773 -5.71 -9.89 -42.13
C GLY A 773 -6.71 -10.47 -41.13
N GLY A 774 -7.89 -10.89 -41.57
CA GLY A 774 -8.88 -11.60 -40.75
C GLY A 774 -8.65 -13.12 -40.78
N ALA A 775 -9.09 -13.85 -39.77
CA ALA A 775 -9.16 -15.30 -39.75
C ALA A 775 -10.51 -15.72 -40.36
N ASP A 776 -10.42 -16.49 -41.47
CA ASP A 776 -11.64 -16.93 -42.18
C ASP A 776 -12.26 -18.20 -41.58
N LYS A 777 -11.59 -18.84 -40.61
CA LYS A 777 -12.03 -20.13 -40.04
C LYS A 777 -12.06 -20.08 -38.51
N SER A 778 -13.05 -20.73 -37.95
CA SER A 778 -13.12 -21.03 -36.52
C SER A 778 -12.31 -22.31 -36.23
N TYR A 779 -11.46 -22.29 -35.19
CA TYR A 779 -10.63 -23.42 -34.76
C TYR A 779 -11.10 -24.03 -33.44
N GLY A 780 -12.34 -23.78 -33.00
CA GLY A 780 -12.85 -24.25 -31.72
C GLY A 780 -12.82 -25.75 -31.55
N ILE A 781 -13.19 -26.50 -32.61
CA ILE A 781 -13.21 -27.97 -32.61
C ILE A 781 -11.80 -28.56 -32.51
N GLN A 782 -10.83 -27.97 -33.23
CA GLN A 782 -9.43 -28.37 -33.15
C GLN A 782 -8.83 -28.14 -31.78
N VAL A 783 -9.20 -27.00 -31.12
CA VAL A 783 -8.83 -26.71 -29.73
C VAL A 783 -9.42 -27.75 -28.80
N ALA A 784 -10.70 -28.12 -28.97
CA ALA A 784 -11.34 -29.15 -28.17
C ALA A 784 -10.63 -30.52 -28.30
N LYS A 785 -10.19 -30.87 -29.51
CA LYS A 785 -9.35 -32.06 -29.75
C LYS A 785 -8.03 -31.99 -29.00
N LEU A 786 -7.33 -30.85 -29.08
CA LEU A 786 -6.06 -30.64 -28.36
C LEU A 786 -6.26 -30.69 -26.82
N ALA A 787 -7.42 -30.31 -26.32
CA ALA A 787 -7.77 -30.39 -24.91
C ALA A 787 -8.13 -31.81 -24.43
N GLY A 788 -8.20 -32.78 -25.34
CA GLY A 788 -8.50 -34.18 -25.01
C GLY A 788 -9.99 -34.51 -24.96
N VAL A 789 -10.86 -33.73 -25.60
CA VAL A 789 -12.26 -34.10 -25.78
C VAL A 789 -12.35 -35.36 -26.61
N PRO A 790 -13.19 -36.38 -26.26
CA PRO A 790 -13.28 -37.64 -26.95
C PRO A 790 -13.54 -37.52 -28.49
N ASP A 791 -12.87 -38.33 -29.30
CA ASP A 791 -12.92 -38.22 -30.76
C ASP A 791 -14.34 -38.31 -31.34
N ASN A 792 -15.22 -39.14 -30.79
CA ASN A 792 -16.62 -39.25 -31.20
C ASN A 792 -17.41 -37.92 -31.03
N VAL A 793 -17.09 -37.11 -29.98
CA VAL A 793 -17.66 -35.78 -29.78
C VAL A 793 -17.12 -34.80 -30.81
N ILE A 794 -15.82 -34.89 -31.10
CA ILE A 794 -15.13 -34.05 -32.08
C ILE A 794 -15.68 -34.31 -33.49
N GLU A 795 -15.86 -35.57 -33.90
CA GLU A 795 -16.43 -35.92 -35.20
C GLU A 795 -17.87 -35.40 -35.33
N ARG A 796 -18.69 -35.64 -34.33
CA ARG A 796 -20.09 -35.11 -34.34
C ARG A 796 -20.14 -33.60 -34.39
N ALA A 797 -19.22 -32.91 -33.66
CA ALA A 797 -19.14 -31.45 -33.72
C ALA A 797 -18.77 -30.93 -35.12
N LYS A 798 -17.88 -31.62 -35.85
CA LYS A 798 -17.55 -31.28 -37.23
C LYS A 798 -18.77 -31.40 -38.15
N GLU A 799 -19.53 -32.51 -38.07
CA GLU A 799 -20.76 -32.71 -38.83
C GLU A 799 -21.78 -31.58 -38.57
N ILE A 800 -21.98 -31.24 -37.28
CA ILE A 800 -22.92 -30.19 -36.90
C ILE A 800 -22.49 -28.81 -37.45
N VAL A 801 -21.21 -28.49 -37.43
CA VAL A 801 -20.68 -27.25 -38.02
C VAL A 801 -20.93 -27.16 -39.50
N GLU A 802 -20.75 -28.27 -40.24
CA GLU A 802 -21.06 -28.33 -41.67
C GLU A 802 -22.56 -28.11 -41.94
N GLU A 803 -23.43 -28.72 -41.13
CA GLU A 803 -24.88 -28.50 -41.19
C GLU A 803 -25.29 -27.03 -40.91
N LEU A 804 -24.65 -26.41 -39.92
CA LEU A 804 -24.92 -25.01 -39.55
C LEU A 804 -24.38 -24.01 -40.55
N SER A 805 -23.18 -24.29 -41.15
CA SER A 805 -22.58 -23.44 -42.15
C SER A 805 -23.37 -23.38 -43.46
N ASN A 806 -24.14 -24.44 -43.77
CA ASN A 806 -25.01 -24.46 -44.95
C ASN A 806 -26.31 -23.66 -44.75
N ASN A 807 -26.62 -23.23 -43.52
CA ASN A 807 -27.78 -22.35 -43.17
C ASN A 807 -27.33 -20.91 -42.83
N ASP A 808 -26.76 -20.23 -43.77
CA ASP A 808 -25.85 -19.11 -43.62
C ASP A 808 -26.36 -17.87 -42.89
N ILE A 809 -25.81 -17.58 -41.71
CA ILE A 809 -25.90 -16.33 -41.00
C ILE A 809 -25.20 -15.19 -41.77
N THR A 810 -24.19 -15.50 -42.59
CA THR A 810 -23.40 -14.56 -43.37
C THR A 810 -24.22 -13.92 -44.45
N GLU A 811 -25.21 -14.62 -45.08
CA GLU A 811 -26.12 -14.05 -46.04
C GLU A 811 -27.08 -13.02 -45.42
N ILE A 812 -27.47 -13.22 -44.15
CA ILE A 812 -28.35 -12.27 -43.43
C ILE A 812 -27.59 -10.97 -43.13
N VAL A 813 -26.32 -11.08 -42.74
CA VAL A 813 -25.45 -9.92 -42.44
C VAL A 813 -25.08 -9.16 -43.72
N GLN A 814 -24.77 -9.86 -44.78
CA GLN A 814 -24.52 -9.27 -46.12
C GLN A 814 -25.80 -8.61 -46.68
N ASN A 815 -26.98 -9.19 -46.48
CA ASN A 815 -28.27 -8.61 -46.91
C ASN A 815 -28.68 -7.40 -46.12
N ILE A 816 -28.40 -7.31 -44.82
CA ILE A 816 -28.55 -6.09 -44.01
C ILE A 816 -27.66 -4.97 -44.58
N SER A 817 -26.49 -5.31 -45.11
CA SER A 817 -25.57 -4.40 -45.78
C SER A 817 -26.02 -4.07 -47.25
N ALA A 818 -26.77 -4.93 -47.93
CA ALA A 818 -27.14 -4.80 -49.32
C ALA A 818 -28.52 -4.11 -49.54
N GLU A 819 -29.49 -4.22 -48.63
CA GLU A 819 -30.82 -3.59 -48.79
C GLU A 819 -30.88 -2.10 -48.50
N GLY A 820 -29.76 -1.49 -48.19
CA GLY A 820 -29.62 -0.01 -48.04
C GLY A 820 -29.51 0.79 -49.36
N GLY A 821 -29.71 0.18 -50.49
CA GLY A 821 -29.53 0.79 -51.86
C GLY A 821 -30.71 1.65 -52.35
N SER A 822 -31.02 2.75 -51.69
CA SER A 822 -31.72 3.90 -52.30
C SER A 822 -30.76 5.08 -52.37
N LYS A 823 -30.58 5.61 -53.56
CA LYS A 823 -29.72 6.73 -53.92
C LYS A 823 -29.86 7.97 -53.05
N ARG A 824 -29.17 7.97 -51.94
CA ARG A 824 -28.68 9.15 -51.23
C ARG A 824 -27.26 8.83 -50.82
N SER A 825 -26.30 9.67 -51.16
CA SER A 825 -24.93 9.55 -50.68
C SER A 825 -24.97 9.43 -49.15
N LYS A 826 -24.80 8.22 -48.63
CA LYS A 826 -24.66 8.01 -47.17
C LYS A 826 -23.40 8.72 -46.72
N PRO A 827 -23.44 9.58 -45.70
CA PRO A 827 -22.23 10.00 -45.04
C PRO A 827 -21.47 8.73 -44.55
N LYS A 828 -20.16 8.74 -44.71
CA LYS A 828 -19.33 7.69 -44.12
C LYS A 828 -19.65 7.57 -42.63
N LEU A 829 -19.65 6.37 -42.06
CA LEU A 829 -19.96 6.16 -40.64
C LEU A 829 -19.15 7.07 -39.69
N ASP A 830 -18.02 7.57 -40.14
CA ASP A 830 -17.17 8.55 -39.44
C ASP A 830 -17.77 9.99 -39.44
N GLU A 831 -18.91 10.24 -40.10
CA GLU A 831 -19.58 11.56 -40.23
C GLU A 831 -20.96 11.57 -39.55
N VAL A 832 -21.21 10.76 -38.53
CA VAL A 832 -22.45 10.81 -37.76
C VAL A 832 -22.50 12.12 -36.95
N ASP A 833 -23.48 12.93 -37.28
CA ASP A 833 -23.66 14.25 -36.68
C ASP A 833 -24.06 14.13 -35.21
N LEU A 834 -23.30 14.75 -34.33
CA LEU A 834 -23.56 14.80 -32.87
C LEU A 834 -24.94 15.42 -32.53
N GLU A 835 -25.51 16.24 -33.45
CA GLU A 835 -26.85 16.82 -33.29
C GLU A 835 -27.99 15.78 -33.32
N GLN A 836 -27.81 14.62 -34.00
CA GLN A 836 -28.82 13.58 -34.03
C GLN A 836 -28.84 12.65 -32.80
N ILE A 837 -27.73 12.51 -32.08
CA ILE A 837 -27.68 11.73 -30.82
C ILE A 837 -28.22 12.59 -29.68
N SER A 838 -27.97 13.91 -29.70
CA SER A 838 -28.52 14.87 -28.74
C SER A 838 -30.05 14.96 -28.75
N LEU A 839 -30.69 14.64 -29.86
CA LEU A 839 -32.16 14.77 -29.97
C LEU A 839 -32.95 13.64 -29.30
N LEU A 840 -32.34 12.46 -29.14
CA LEU A 840 -32.97 11.31 -28.47
C LEU A 840 -32.82 11.33 -26.94
N ASP A 841 -31.72 11.88 -26.42
CA ASP A 841 -31.50 12.04 -24.98
C ASP A 841 -32.23 13.28 -24.40
N THR A 842 -32.49 14.29 -25.22
CA THR A 842 -33.15 15.53 -24.75
C THR A 842 -34.67 15.47 -24.73
N MET A 843 -35.34 14.63 -25.54
CA MET A 843 -36.80 14.60 -25.58
C MET A 843 -37.45 14.05 -24.32
N ASP A 844 -36.79 13.20 -23.54
CA ASP A 844 -37.38 12.58 -22.36
C ASP A 844 -37.10 13.32 -21.03
N ASN A 845 -36.00 14.05 -20.94
CA ASN A 845 -35.70 14.89 -19.78
C ASN A 845 -36.54 16.19 -19.78
N ASP A 846 -36.91 16.71 -20.92
CA ASP A 846 -37.67 17.94 -21.01
C ASP A 846 -39.12 17.86 -20.47
N THR A 847 -39.78 16.71 -20.51
CA THR A 847 -41.17 16.58 -20.04
C THR A 847 -41.29 16.69 -18.53
N ILE A 848 -40.41 16.07 -17.74
CA ILE A 848 -40.44 16.14 -16.27
C ILE A 848 -39.94 17.51 -15.80
N LEU A 849 -38.90 18.05 -16.47
CA LEU A 849 -38.39 19.40 -16.21
C LEU A 849 -39.40 20.49 -16.57
N ASN A 850 -40.17 20.31 -17.64
CA ASN A 850 -41.21 21.24 -18.02
C ASN A 850 -42.42 21.15 -17.07
N GLU A 851 -42.87 19.95 -16.69
CA GLU A 851 -43.89 19.78 -15.63
C GLU A 851 -43.42 20.42 -14.29
N LEU A 852 -42.14 20.34 -13.96
CA LEU A 852 -41.57 20.94 -12.73
C LEU A 852 -41.51 22.47 -12.83
N LYS A 853 -41.19 23.02 -14.02
CA LYS A 853 -41.15 24.49 -14.28
C LYS A 853 -42.53 25.13 -14.31
N GLU A 854 -43.55 24.40 -14.75
CA GLU A 854 -44.94 24.89 -14.85
C GLU A 854 -45.70 24.78 -13.52
N LEU A 855 -45.11 24.18 -12.48
CA LEU A 855 -45.70 24.09 -11.15
C LEU A 855 -45.66 25.42 -10.43
N ASP A 856 -46.81 26.04 -10.24
CA ASP A 856 -46.99 27.24 -9.42
C ASP A 856 -47.19 26.85 -7.94
N LEU A 857 -46.08 26.69 -7.22
CA LEU A 857 -46.06 26.33 -5.82
C LEU A 857 -46.79 27.33 -4.89
N GLY A 858 -47.01 28.58 -5.37
CA GLY A 858 -47.72 29.61 -4.62
C GLY A 858 -49.26 29.43 -4.58
N GLN A 859 -49.82 28.62 -5.47
CA GLN A 859 -51.25 28.32 -5.56
C GLN A 859 -51.59 26.91 -5.04
N MET A 860 -50.61 26.12 -4.58
CA MET A 860 -50.83 24.75 -4.11
C MET A 860 -50.81 24.67 -2.58
N THR A 861 -51.65 23.83 -2.05
CA THR A 861 -51.55 23.47 -0.63
C THR A 861 -50.32 22.55 -0.37
N PRO A 862 -49.78 22.52 0.84
CA PRO A 862 -48.60 21.64 1.15
C PRO A 862 -48.84 20.16 0.81
N ILE A 863 -50.07 19.67 0.95
CA ILE A 863 -50.44 18.27 0.64
C ILE A 863 -50.44 18.03 -0.87
N GLU A 864 -50.95 18.99 -1.66
CA GLU A 864 -50.94 18.89 -3.12
C GLU A 864 -49.53 18.97 -3.71
N ALA A 865 -48.66 19.82 -3.13
CA ALA A 865 -47.26 19.92 -3.49
C ALA A 865 -46.50 18.62 -3.22
N MET A 866 -46.73 18.00 -2.04
CA MET A 866 -46.16 16.71 -1.69
C MET A 866 -46.63 15.58 -2.62
N ASN A 867 -47.93 15.53 -2.93
CA ASN A 867 -48.46 14.52 -3.84
C ASN A 867 -47.88 14.68 -5.26
N LYS A 868 -47.70 15.91 -5.75
CA LYS A 868 -47.12 16.18 -7.06
C LYS A 868 -45.64 15.84 -7.11
N LEU A 869 -44.90 16.14 -6.06
CA LEU A 869 -43.50 15.71 -5.93
C LEU A 869 -43.37 14.19 -5.93
N TYR A 870 -44.29 13.48 -5.24
CA TYR A 870 -44.30 12.02 -5.20
C TYR A 870 -44.62 11.42 -6.57
N GLU A 871 -45.55 12.05 -7.32
CA GLU A 871 -45.88 11.68 -8.70
C GLU A 871 -44.68 11.83 -9.64
N LEU A 872 -43.97 12.96 -9.55
CA LEU A 872 -42.76 13.23 -10.32
C LEU A 872 -41.62 12.25 -9.94
N GLN A 873 -41.45 11.98 -8.65
CA GLN A 873 -40.49 10.99 -8.19
C GLN A 873 -40.78 9.59 -8.71
N ASN A 874 -42.03 9.16 -8.73
CA ASN A 874 -42.41 7.87 -9.29
C ASN A 874 -42.25 7.83 -10.82
N LYS A 875 -42.46 8.92 -11.52
CA LYS A 875 -42.12 9.03 -12.96
C LYS A 875 -40.62 8.87 -13.21
N VAL A 876 -39.77 9.38 -12.32
CA VAL A 876 -38.31 9.18 -12.38
C VAL A 876 -37.91 7.75 -12.05
N LYS A 877 -38.49 7.16 -10.98
CA LYS A 877 -38.16 5.78 -10.54
C LYS A 877 -38.63 4.68 -11.49
N ASN A 878 -39.72 4.91 -12.23
CA ASN A 878 -40.29 3.93 -13.19
C ASN A 878 -39.64 4.01 -14.58
N ARG A 879 -38.62 4.85 -14.75
CA ARG A 879 -37.84 4.98 -15.98
C ARG A 879 -36.62 4.07 -16.07
N TRP A 880 -36.30 3.34 -14.98
CA TRP A 880 -35.15 2.43 -14.91
C TRP A 880 -35.59 0.98 -14.70
#